data_2105391cdd7b3a3498da7b60e54c40a4
#
_entry.id   2105391cdd7b3a3498da7b60e54c40a4
#
_cell.length_a   1.000
_cell.length_b   1.000
_cell.length_c   1.000
_cell.angle_alpha   90.00
_cell.angle_beta   90.00
_cell.angle_gamma   90.00
#
_symmetry.space_group_name_H-M   'P 1'
#
loop_
_entity.id
_entity.type
_entity.pdbx_description
1 polymer ?
#
loop_
_entity_poly.entity_id
_entity_poly.type
_entity_poly.pdbx_seq_one_letter_code
_entity_poly.pdbx_strand_id
1 'polypeptide(L)'
;MGLAKLKKATFLLYEDNREEFLKELQDIEIFHISDCCSSPLASEYPELVPERESVDSEAEEVFQELQRIIEILKPRSNGKGLLGQFIDLKMGLSPKQYRAIIKDFDRKEIKKIWNSEERRYHLMNRLTELKEKKEFYEEWMKIDIPISEFSSLENVLVKVYKIKAKKEVIEESIEDIPVDYSIIFESTLYTGALFIIYKGFEKEFEEALGVFDLELIDFRAEEKSPKEVILECKREIKEIEREASEISKWIGKKSAKFDKFLVYYDYFNSRIKRTDALNRALRSREVYFIEGWVDEEDKALIEDLASSHPGVDLKWSKVRKDEHPPVKLKNNKLAEPYEALTGLYAYPKSNEIDPSPYVGLFFGLFFAFCLTDAVYGLILTIIGFLLMRRLPEGKKYLWIFVVGGIFTIFAGAITGGWLGDIDRVFPSLYNFRHRFMLLDPFENPINFLYLSLGFGVIQIGTGLAISIKEKLRKKEFLDAVANEVSWILFFLFLVISFATKVKMFTYLIFLPLLTILLFSWRSNSWIKQIAKGAFTLFRGLIGFLGNILSYSRIMALGLVTAGLAMSVNVLTVLIKDMFPIIGPVLAALVFIVGHVFSLAINTLSGFVHTMRLQFAEFFSYFYEGGGEKFEPLGFAGKYTRIER
;
A
#
# COMPACT_ATOMS: atom_id res chain seq x y z
N MET A 1 4.33 -27.97 -12.23
CA MET A 1 4.06 -27.06 -11.11
C MET A 1 5.32 -26.26 -10.85
N GLY A 2 5.24 -24.96 -10.80
CA GLY A 2 6.36 -24.08 -10.56
C GLY A 2 6.51 -23.00 -11.62
N LEU A 3 7.63 -22.99 -12.33
CA LEU A 3 7.95 -21.99 -13.34
C LEU A 3 7.42 -22.40 -14.71
N ALA A 4 6.84 -21.44 -15.45
CA ALA A 4 6.50 -21.61 -16.85
C ALA A 4 7.80 -21.70 -17.70
N LYS A 5 7.75 -22.45 -18.78
CA LYS A 5 8.87 -22.51 -19.73
C LYS A 5 8.74 -21.37 -20.73
N LEU A 6 9.66 -20.43 -20.65
CA LEU A 6 9.68 -19.31 -21.56
C LEU A 6 10.58 -19.57 -22.77
N LYS A 7 10.17 -19.06 -23.91
CA LYS A 7 10.92 -19.03 -25.19
C LYS A 7 11.27 -17.61 -25.54
N LYS A 8 12.46 -17.40 -26.06
CA LYS A 8 12.89 -16.08 -26.53
C LYS A 8 12.48 -15.91 -27.99
N ALA A 9 11.78 -14.81 -28.26
CA ALA A 9 11.35 -14.44 -29.62
C ALA A 9 11.88 -13.05 -29.96
N THR A 10 12.27 -12.88 -31.22
CA THR A 10 12.69 -11.60 -31.80
C THR A 10 11.78 -11.30 -32.97
N PHE A 11 11.07 -10.18 -32.90
CA PHE A 11 10.29 -9.64 -34.03
C PHE A 11 11.13 -8.67 -34.82
N LEU A 12 11.03 -8.77 -36.13
CA LEU A 12 11.53 -7.80 -37.10
C LEU A 12 10.32 -7.10 -37.72
N LEU A 13 10.20 -5.79 -37.50
CA LEU A 13 9.04 -5.00 -37.89
C LEU A 13 9.46 -3.89 -38.85
N TYR A 14 8.78 -3.75 -40.00
CA TYR A 14 8.89 -2.56 -40.82
C TYR A 14 8.20 -1.37 -40.14
N GLU A 15 8.72 -0.18 -40.36
CA GLU A 15 8.27 1.07 -39.73
C GLU A 15 6.76 1.31 -39.91
N ASP A 16 6.24 1.07 -41.09
CA ASP A 16 4.82 1.34 -41.41
C ASP A 16 3.84 0.48 -40.64
N ASN A 17 4.23 -0.73 -40.22
CA ASN A 17 3.33 -1.71 -39.58
C ASN A 17 3.49 -1.79 -38.05
N ARG A 18 4.44 -1.02 -37.48
CA ARG A 18 4.84 -1.16 -36.07
C ARG A 18 3.71 -0.88 -35.08
N GLU A 19 2.93 0.18 -35.31
CA GLU A 19 1.88 0.59 -34.35
C GLU A 19 0.71 -0.37 -34.31
N GLU A 20 0.28 -0.85 -35.47
CA GLU A 20 -0.83 -1.81 -35.58
C GLU A 20 -0.45 -3.13 -34.95
N PHE A 21 0.73 -3.66 -35.28
CA PHE A 21 1.27 -4.89 -34.69
C PHE A 21 1.43 -4.79 -33.17
N LEU A 22 2.04 -3.71 -32.65
CA LEU A 22 2.20 -3.53 -31.20
C LEU A 22 0.87 -3.39 -30.47
N LYS A 23 -0.13 -2.79 -31.10
CA LYS A 23 -1.48 -2.70 -30.54
C LYS A 23 -2.11 -4.09 -30.42
N GLU A 24 -2.03 -4.92 -31.46
CA GLU A 24 -2.56 -6.28 -31.40
C GLU A 24 -1.75 -7.17 -30.43
N LEU A 25 -0.43 -7.03 -30.40
CA LEU A 25 0.43 -7.69 -29.43
C LEU A 25 0.05 -7.30 -28.00
N GLN A 26 -0.23 -6.02 -27.77
CA GLN A 26 -0.73 -5.51 -26.48
C GLN A 26 -2.13 -6.07 -26.15
N ASP A 27 -3.00 -6.20 -27.14
CA ASP A 27 -4.35 -6.74 -26.93
C ASP A 27 -4.32 -8.23 -26.55
N ILE A 28 -3.31 -9.02 -26.98
CA ILE A 28 -3.18 -10.45 -26.65
C ILE A 28 -2.60 -10.67 -25.25
N GLU A 29 -1.75 -9.78 -24.73
CA GLU A 29 -1.16 -9.80 -23.38
C GLU A 29 -0.31 -11.05 -23.04
N ILE A 30 0.48 -11.55 -23.99
CA ILE A 30 1.29 -12.76 -23.82
C ILE A 30 2.80 -12.56 -24.02
N PHE A 31 3.24 -11.39 -24.46
CA PHE A 31 4.62 -11.11 -24.81
C PHE A 31 5.27 -10.14 -23.84
N HIS A 32 6.29 -10.58 -23.10
CA HIS A 32 7.13 -9.71 -22.26
C HIS A 32 8.28 -9.14 -23.07
N ILE A 33 8.35 -7.83 -23.21
CA ILE A 33 9.39 -7.13 -23.96
C ILE A 33 10.63 -6.95 -23.09
N SER A 34 11.76 -7.45 -23.56
CA SER A 34 13.07 -7.25 -22.95
C SER A 34 13.70 -5.93 -23.43
N ASP A 35 14.61 -5.40 -22.63
CA ASP A 35 15.45 -4.29 -23.10
C ASP A 35 16.50 -4.81 -24.08
N CYS A 36 16.29 -4.53 -25.37
CA CYS A 36 17.20 -4.95 -26.43
C CYS A 36 18.56 -4.25 -26.34
N CYS A 37 18.65 -3.09 -25.69
CA CYS A 37 19.91 -2.34 -25.55
C CYS A 37 20.92 -3.07 -24.67
N SER A 38 20.45 -3.86 -23.71
CA SER A 38 21.26 -4.71 -22.84
C SER A 38 21.43 -6.13 -23.38
N SER A 39 20.81 -6.44 -24.51
CA SER A 39 20.81 -7.75 -25.16
C SER A 39 22.11 -8.01 -25.92
N PRO A 40 22.54 -9.28 -26.02
CA PRO A 40 23.63 -9.70 -26.88
C PRO A 40 23.45 -9.29 -28.35
N LEU A 41 22.22 -9.07 -28.79
CA LEU A 41 21.89 -8.62 -30.14
C LEU A 41 22.52 -7.26 -30.45
N ALA A 42 22.53 -6.33 -29.49
CA ALA A 42 23.22 -5.03 -29.64
C ALA A 42 24.73 -5.17 -29.80
N SER A 43 25.34 -6.20 -29.20
CA SER A 43 26.77 -6.50 -29.34
C SER A 43 27.11 -7.21 -30.65
N GLU A 44 26.20 -8.05 -31.17
CA GLU A 44 26.39 -8.79 -32.44
C GLU A 44 26.19 -7.90 -33.67
N TYR A 45 25.34 -6.86 -33.56
CA TYR A 45 25.00 -5.95 -34.67
C TYR A 45 25.21 -4.50 -34.22
N PRO A 46 26.47 -4.00 -34.23
CA PRO A 46 26.81 -2.62 -33.81
C PRO A 46 26.15 -1.52 -34.64
N GLU A 47 25.65 -1.85 -35.82
CA GLU A 47 24.90 -0.95 -36.69
C GLU A 47 23.46 -0.67 -36.22
N LEU A 48 22.95 -1.46 -35.29
CA LEU A 48 21.62 -1.24 -34.69
C LEU A 48 21.71 -0.17 -33.62
N VAL A 49 20.86 0.84 -33.74
CA VAL A 49 20.80 1.97 -32.81
C VAL A 49 19.60 1.79 -31.85
N PRO A 50 19.75 2.05 -30.57
CA PRO A 50 18.61 2.09 -29.64
C PRO A 50 17.60 3.16 -30.06
N GLU A 51 16.31 2.80 -30.12
CA GLU A 51 15.23 3.76 -30.34
C GLU A 51 14.89 4.44 -28.99
N ARG A 52 15.61 5.51 -28.64
CA ARG A 52 15.44 6.22 -27.36
C ARG A 52 14.58 7.47 -27.43
N GLU A 53 14.18 7.89 -28.63
CA GLU A 53 13.51 9.17 -28.87
C GLU A 53 12.02 9.04 -29.22
N SER A 54 11.46 7.86 -29.13
CA SER A 54 10.05 7.66 -29.39
C SER A 54 9.23 8.18 -28.20
N VAL A 55 8.67 9.37 -28.34
CA VAL A 55 7.82 9.99 -27.32
C VAL A 55 6.47 10.32 -27.94
N ASP A 56 5.42 9.75 -27.39
CA ASP A 56 4.04 10.17 -27.70
C ASP A 56 3.68 11.37 -26.82
N SER A 57 4.25 12.55 -27.17
CA SER A 57 4.07 13.77 -26.38
C SER A 57 2.61 14.18 -26.23
N GLU A 58 1.77 13.90 -27.24
CA GLU A 58 0.32 14.12 -27.13
C GLU A 58 -0.31 13.24 -26.06
N ALA A 59 0.04 11.95 -26.07
CA ALA A 59 -0.50 11.02 -25.05
C ALA A 59 -0.03 11.37 -23.65
N GLU A 60 1.22 11.77 -23.48
CA GLU A 60 1.76 12.17 -22.17
C GLU A 60 1.09 13.44 -21.63
N GLU A 61 0.91 14.48 -22.47
CA GLU A 61 0.21 15.68 -22.06
C GLU A 61 -1.24 15.38 -21.62
N VAL A 62 -1.98 14.64 -22.47
CA VAL A 62 -3.36 14.28 -22.15
C VAL A 62 -3.44 13.40 -20.92
N PHE A 63 -2.50 12.50 -20.72
CA PHE A 63 -2.43 11.64 -19.54
C PHE A 63 -2.25 12.46 -18.27
N GLN A 64 -1.36 13.45 -18.26
CA GLN A 64 -1.15 14.35 -17.13
C GLN A 64 -2.39 15.24 -16.88
N GLU A 65 -3.01 15.77 -17.96
CA GLU A 65 -4.27 16.51 -17.86
C GLU A 65 -5.36 15.64 -17.21
N LEU A 66 -5.51 14.39 -17.62
CA LEU A 66 -6.49 13.45 -17.07
C LEU A 66 -6.22 13.10 -15.61
N GLN A 67 -4.97 12.95 -15.22
CA GLN A 67 -4.59 12.68 -13.83
C GLN A 67 -5.10 13.78 -12.90
N ARG A 68 -4.89 15.04 -13.27
CA ARG A 68 -5.38 16.21 -12.53
C ARG A 68 -6.92 16.26 -12.49
N ILE A 69 -7.58 15.97 -13.61
CA ILE A 69 -9.06 15.94 -13.69
C ILE A 69 -9.65 14.85 -12.80
N ILE A 70 -9.03 13.69 -12.74
CA ILE A 70 -9.46 12.59 -11.85
C ILE A 70 -9.40 13.04 -10.39
N GLU A 71 -8.35 13.74 -9.96
CA GLU A 71 -8.23 14.27 -8.61
C GLU A 71 -9.34 15.30 -8.28
N ILE A 72 -9.70 16.16 -9.24
CA ILE A 72 -10.78 17.15 -9.10
C ILE A 72 -12.16 16.47 -9.00
N LEU A 73 -12.41 15.45 -9.81
CA LEU A 73 -13.73 14.82 -9.92
C LEU A 73 -13.99 13.73 -8.87
N LYS A 74 -12.93 13.02 -8.42
CA LYS A 74 -13.04 11.88 -7.47
C LYS A 74 -13.82 12.23 -6.19
N PRO A 75 -13.56 13.35 -5.49
CA PRO A 75 -14.29 13.70 -4.26
C PRO A 75 -15.76 14.04 -4.48
N ARG A 76 -16.13 14.37 -5.73
CA ARG A 76 -17.48 14.80 -6.11
C ARG A 76 -18.30 13.71 -6.79
N SER A 77 -17.67 12.57 -7.08
CA SER A 77 -18.37 11.41 -7.69
C SER A 77 -19.21 10.70 -6.63
N ASN A 78 -20.53 10.75 -6.81
CA ASN A 78 -21.46 10.01 -5.97
C ASN A 78 -21.36 8.52 -6.32
N GLY A 79 -20.83 7.68 -5.43
CA GLY A 79 -21.15 6.31 -5.70
C GLY A 79 -20.32 5.16 -5.15
N LYS A 80 -19.33 5.40 -4.34
CA LYS A 80 -18.71 4.24 -3.71
C LYS A 80 -18.78 4.44 -2.19
N GLY A 81 -19.55 3.56 -1.49
CA GLY A 81 -19.64 3.56 -0.04
C GLY A 81 -18.24 3.54 0.61
N LEU A 82 -18.16 3.68 1.95
CA LEU A 82 -16.91 3.76 2.71
C LEU A 82 -15.80 2.82 2.22
N LEU A 83 -16.15 1.58 1.84
CA LEU A 83 -15.19 0.60 1.28
C LEU A 83 -14.70 0.97 -0.14
N GLY A 84 -15.52 1.59 -0.96
CA GLY A 84 -15.14 1.99 -2.32
C GLY A 84 -14.26 3.22 -2.40
N GLN A 85 -14.11 3.97 -1.30
CA GLN A 85 -13.15 5.07 -1.21
C GLN A 85 -11.72 4.57 -0.97
N PHE A 86 -11.57 3.41 -0.35
CA PHE A 86 -10.26 2.81 -0.03
C PHE A 86 -9.78 1.80 -1.07
N ILE A 87 -10.68 1.30 -1.94
CA ILE A 87 -10.35 0.24 -2.90
C ILE A 87 -10.82 0.68 -4.28
N ASP A 88 -9.87 1.00 -5.15
CA ASP A 88 -10.11 1.30 -6.55
C ASP A 88 -10.48 -0.01 -7.28
N LEU A 89 -11.79 -0.32 -7.34
CA LEU A 89 -12.30 -1.46 -8.10
C LEU A 89 -12.25 -1.14 -9.59
N LYS A 90 -11.57 -1.99 -10.36
CA LYS A 90 -11.56 -1.84 -11.82
C LYS A 90 -12.96 -2.10 -12.41
N MET A 91 -13.30 -1.27 -13.37
CA MET A 91 -14.56 -1.35 -14.11
C MET A 91 -14.45 -2.43 -15.19
N GLY A 92 -15.31 -3.46 -15.16
CA GLY A 92 -15.43 -4.42 -16.24
C GLY A 92 -16.17 -3.77 -17.43
N LEU A 93 -15.51 -3.71 -18.58
CA LEU A 93 -16.08 -3.17 -19.82
C LEU A 93 -15.99 -4.19 -20.95
N SER A 94 -17.06 -4.34 -21.71
CA SER A 94 -16.95 -5.09 -22.97
C SER A 94 -16.12 -4.32 -24.00
N PRO A 95 -15.44 -4.99 -24.95
CA PRO A 95 -14.65 -4.33 -25.99
C PRO A 95 -15.44 -3.30 -26.80
N LYS A 96 -16.74 -3.52 -26.99
CA LYS A 96 -17.64 -2.59 -27.70
C LYS A 96 -17.87 -1.30 -26.91
N GLN A 97 -18.13 -1.42 -25.60
CA GLN A 97 -18.32 -0.26 -24.70
C GLN A 97 -17.02 0.56 -24.59
N TYR A 98 -15.88 -0.12 -24.42
CA TYR A 98 -14.58 0.52 -24.36
C TYR A 98 -14.30 1.36 -25.62
N ARG A 99 -14.46 0.78 -26.81
CA ARG A 99 -14.28 1.49 -28.09
C ARG A 99 -15.26 2.66 -28.27
N ALA A 100 -16.50 2.52 -27.82
CA ALA A 100 -17.51 3.58 -27.90
C ALA A 100 -17.12 4.78 -27.03
N ILE A 101 -16.63 4.53 -25.80
CA ILE A 101 -16.17 5.59 -24.90
C ILE A 101 -14.97 6.33 -25.49
N ILE A 102 -13.99 5.60 -26.05
CA ILE A 102 -12.80 6.22 -26.64
C ILE A 102 -13.14 7.10 -27.85
N LYS A 103 -14.11 6.70 -28.67
CA LYS A 103 -14.58 7.53 -29.80
C LYS A 103 -15.19 8.86 -29.36
N ASP A 104 -15.78 8.92 -28.15
CA ASP A 104 -16.37 10.13 -27.55
C ASP A 104 -15.32 11.01 -26.83
N PHE A 105 -14.03 10.76 -27.07
CA PHE A 105 -12.97 11.55 -26.44
C PHE A 105 -12.93 12.97 -26.98
N ASP A 106 -13.04 13.95 -26.07
CA ASP A 106 -12.91 15.38 -26.39
C ASP A 106 -11.94 16.06 -25.40
N ARG A 107 -10.75 16.40 -25.88
CA ARG A 107 -9.74 17.13 -25.11
C ARG A 107 -10.24 18.51 -24.64
N LYS A 108 -11.16 19.15 -25.40
CA LYS A 108 -11.73 20.45 -25.02
C LYS A 108 -12.55 20.35 -23.73
N GLU A 109 -13.22 19.22 -23.52
CA GLU A 109 -13.95 18.98 -22.27
C GLU A 109 -13.02 18.95 -21.07
N ILE A 110 -11.87 18.29 -21.18
CA ILE A 110 -10.84 18.21 -20.15
C ILE A 110 -10.32 19.61 -19.80
N LYS A 111 -9.91 20.37 -20.81
CA LYS A 111 -9.41 21.74 -20.63
C LYS A 111 -10.47 22.66 -20.00
N LYS A 112 -11.74 22.49 -20.37
CA LYS A 112 -12.84 23.27 -19.80
C LYS A 112 -13.05 22.97 -18.31
N ILE A 113 -12.95 21.70 -17.90
CA ILE A 113 -13.05 21.32 -16.48
C ILE A 113 -11.89 21.93 -15.70
N TRP A 114 -10.67 21.83 -16.22
CA TRP A 114 -9.49 22.40 -15.60
C TRP A 114 -9.61 23.92 -15.39
N ASN A 115 -9.88 24.67 -16.47
CA ASN A 115 -10.01 26.14 -16.41
C ASN A 115 -11.14 26.56 -15.46
N SER A 116 -12.23 25.79 -15.38
CA SER A 116 -13.31 26.07 -14.45
C SER A 116 -12.90 25.87 -12.98
N GLU A 117 -12.12 24.83 -12.68
CA GLU A 117 -11.61 24.62 -11.31
C GLU A 117 -10.56 25.65 -10.93
N GLU A 118 -9.69 26.04 -11.85
CA GLU A 118 -8.72 27.12 -11.66
C GLU A 118 -9.42 28.45 -11.37
N ARG A 119 -10.47 28.78 -12.15
CA ARG A 119 -11.32 29.96 -11.90
C ARG A 119 -11.96 29.89 -10.52
N ARG A 120 -12.51 28.75 -10.13
CA ARG A 120 -13.10 28.54 -8.81
C ARG A 120 -12.07 28.75 -7.69
N TYR A 121 -10.84 28.27 -7.87
CA TYR A 121 -9.75 28.47 -6.91
C TYR A 121 -9.43 29.96 -6.72
N HIS A 122 -9.29 30.72 -7.81
CA HIS A 122 -9.07 32.17 -7.73
C HIS A 122 -10.22 32.90 -7.06
N LEU A 123 -11.47 32.52 -7.35
CA LEU A 123 -12.64 33.08 -6.69
C LEU A 123 -12.65 32.80 -5.19
N MET A 124 -12.23 31.57 -4.77
CA MET A 124 -12.17 31.25 -3.35
C MET A 124 -11.08 32.02 -2.59
N ASN A 125 -9.92 32.24 -3.21
CA ASN A 125 -8.88 33.09 -2.63
C ASN A 125 -9.38 34.54 -2.47
N ARG A 126 -10.00 35.07 -3.53
CA ARG A 126 -10.59 36.44 -3.47
C ARG A 126 -11.68 36.55 -2.41
N LEU A 127 -12.48 35.50 -2.25
CA LEU A 127 -13.52 35.43 -1.21
C LEU A 127 -12.90 35.51 0.20
N THR A 128 -11.77 34.85 0.43
CA THR A 128 -11.06 34.89 1.71
C THR A 128 -10.55 36.32 1.99
N GLU A 129 -9.90 36.95 1.02
CA GLU A 129 -9.41 38.32 1.12
C GLU A 129 -10.56 39.31 1.45
N LEU A 130 -11.69 39.16 0.74
CA LEU A 130 -12.84 40.01 0.98
C LEU A 130 -13.50 39.79 2.34
N LYS A 131 -13.50 38.54 2.83
CA LYS A 131 -14.02 38.24 4.18
C LYS A 131 -13.12 38.83 5.26
N GLU A 132 -11.80 38.70 5.13
CA GLU A 132 -10.83 39.32 6.04
C GLU A 132 -10.95 40.85 6.02
N LYS A 133 -11.03 41.44 4.80
CA LYS A 133 -11.24 42.87 4.64
C LYS A 133 -12.55 43.35 5.31
N LYS A 134 -13.64 42.61 5.08
CA LYS A 134 -14.94 42.91 5.68
C LYS A 134 -14.88 42.84 7.21
N GLU A 135 -14.29 41.78 7.79
CA GLU A 135 -14.15 41.59 9.23
C GLU A 135 -13.33 42.72 9.87
N PHE A 136 -12.26 43.13 9.21
CA PHE A 136 -11.45 44.26 9.63
C PHE A 136 -12.30 45.55 9.68
N TYR A 137 -13.06 45.90 8.63
CA TYR A 137 -13.85 47.09 8.60
C TYR A 137 -15.10 47.04 9.51
N GLU A 138 -15.60 45.82 9.84
CA GLU A 138 -16.72 45.67 10.79
C GLU A 138 -16.37 46.20 12.21
N GLU A 139 -15.10 46.07 12.65
CA GLU A 139 -14.63 46.67 13.91
C GLU A 139 -14.76 48.17 13.90
N TRP A 140 -14.58 48.85 12.74
CA TRP A 140 -14.55 50.31 12.56
C TRP A 140 -15.86 50.89 12.04
N MET A 141 -16.95 50.16 12.06
CA MET A 141 -18.22 50.54 11.44
C MET A 141 -18.84 51.81 12.01
N LYS A 142 -18.44 52.26 13.21
CA LYS A 142 -18.93 53.51 13.82
C LYS A 142 -18.34 54.79 13.19
N ILE A 143 -17.31 54.66 12.39
CA ILE A 143 -16.74 55.79 11.65
C ILE A 143 -17.63 56.04 10.42
N ASP A 144 -18.38 57.14 10.44
CA ASP A 144 -19.36 57.49 9.38
C ASP A 144 -18.78 58.40 8.30
N ILE A 145 -17.53 58.85 8.44
CA ILE A 145 -16.88 59.83 7.57
C ILE A 145 -15.98 59.07 6.56
N PRO A 146 -15.92 59.52 5.30
CA PRO A 146 -14.95 58.99 4.35
C PRO A 146 -13.52 59.15 4.88
N ILE A 147 -12.74 58.12 4.76
CA ILE A 147 -11.38 58.06 5.35
C ILE A 147 -10.43 59.05 4.68
N SER A 148 -10.66 59.37 3.41
CA SER A 148 -9.94 60.41 2.65
C SER A 148 -10.05 61.79 3.27
N GLU A 149 -11.15 62.11 3.97
CA GLU A 149 -11.36 63.40 4.62
C GLU A 149 -10.44 63.61 5.82
N PHE A 150 -9.92 62.55 6.45
CA PHE A 150 -8.95 62.68 7.55
C PHE A 150 -7.62 63.31 7.14
N SER A 151 -7.26 63.25 5.86
CA SER A 151 -6.03 63.84 5.32
C SER A 151 -6.16 65.30 4.90
N SER A 152 -7.38 65.85 4.80
CA SER A 152 -7.66 67.16 4.26
C SER A 152 -7.72 68.29 5.32
N LEU A 153 -7.52 67.95 6.60
CA LEU A 153 -7.64 68.90 7.72
C LEU A 153 -6.33 69.65 7.94
N GLU A 154 -6.38 71.04 7.84
CA GLU A 154 -5.18 71.87 7.90
C GLU A 154 -4.58 72.01 9.32
N ASN A 155 -5.41 72.05 10.39
CA ASN A 155 -4.98 72.33 11.74
C ASN A 155 -4.97 71.17 12.72
N VAL A 156 -5.44 70.02 12.31
CA VAL A 156 -5.54 68.83 13.15
C VAL A 156 -5.04 67.62 12.41
N LEU A 157 -4.60 66.60 13.16
CA LEU A 157 -4.18 65.28 12.69
C LEU A 157 -5.17 64.24 13.24
N VAL A 158 -5.77 63.47 12.35
CA VAL A 158 -6.64 62.33 12.76
C VAL A 158 -5.83 61.06 12.69
N LYS A 159 -5.71 60.38 13.82
CA LYS A 159 -5.05 59.07 13.93
C LYS A 159 -6.02 58.06 14.54
N VAL A 160 -6.02 56.86 14.01
CA VAL A 160 -6.85 55.76 14.51
C VAL A 160 -5.93 54.67 15.03
N TYR A 161 -6.13 54.28 16.28
CA TYR A 161 -5.31 53.27 16.95
C TYR A 161 -6.14 52.12 17.47
N LYS A 162 -5.58 50.92 17.39
CA LYS A 162 -6.00 49.76 18.16
C LYS A 162 -5.03 49.62 19.33
N ILE A 163 -5.53 49.80 20.55
CA ILE A 163 -4.71 49.94 21.76
C ILE A 163 -4.98 48.73 22.67
N LYS A 164 -3.96 48.11 23.16
CA LYS A 164 -4.06 47.00 24.12
C LYS A 164 -4.21 47.55 25.55
N ALA A 165 -5.26 48.27 25.80
CA ALA A 165 -5.64 48.80 27.10
C ALA A 165 -7.16 48.95 27.17
N LYS A 166 -7.69 49.08 28.42
CA LYS A 166 -9.10 49.42 28.64
C LYS A 166 -9.31 50.88 28.48
N LYS A 167 -10.54 51.27 28.16
CA LYS A 167 -10.98 52.63 27.93
C LYS A 167 -10.57 53.57 29.08
N GLU A 168 -10.83 53.18 30.35
CA GLU A 168 -10.58 54.04 31.52
C GLU A 168 -9.09 54.41 31.64
N VAL A 169 -8.18 53.51 31.32
CA VAL A 169 -6.73 53.71 31.39
C VAL A 169 -6.23 54.62 30.27
N ILE A 170 -6.85 54.51 29.08
CA ILE A 170 -6.54 55.41 27.95
C ILE A 170 -7.00 56.84 28.25
N GLU A 171 -8.19 57.00 28.77
CA GLU A 171 -8.77 58.30 29.15
C GLU A 171 -7.92 59.04 30.19
N GLU A 172 -7.47 58.31 31.22
CA GLU A 172 -6.59 58.85 32.27
C GLU A 172 -5.22 59.29 31.70
N SER A 173 -4.70 58.59 30.71
CA SER A 173 -3.38 58.88 30.11
C SER A 173 -3.36 60.11 29.22
N ILE A 174 -4.52 60.59 28.73
CA ILE A 174 -4.65 61.70 27.80
C ILE A 174 -5.39 62.91 28.42
N GLU A 175 -5.77 62.88 29.71
CA GLU A 175 -6.60 63.91 30.38
C GLU A 175 -5.98 65.29 30.31
N ASP A 176 -4.65 65.40 30.38
CA ASP A 176 -3.92 66.67 30.36
C ASP A 176 -3.56 67.19 28.96
N ILE A 177 -3.90 66.46 27.90
CA ILE A 177 -3.52 66.79 26.52
C ILE A 177 -4.74 67.29 25.75
N PRO A 178 -4.63 68.39 24.98
CA PRO A 178 -5.74 68.94 24.20
C PRO A 178 -5.96 68.02 22.94
N VAL A 179 -6.63 66.87 23.14
CA VAL A 179 -6.99 65.91 22.13
C VAL A 179 -8.46 65.56 22.26
N ASP A 180 -9.19 65.64 21.17
CA ASP A 180 -10.52 65.04 21.08
C ASP A 180 -10.42 63.59 20.70
N TYR A 181 -11.23 62.70 21.30
CA TYR A 181 -11.20 61.27 21.00
C TYR A 181 -12.63 60.70 20.95
N SER A 182 -12.73 59.61 20.20
CA SER A 182 -13.94 58.78 20.13
C SER A 182 -13.60 57.32 20.21
N ILE A 183 -14.16 56.60 21.18
CA ILE A 183 -14.03 55.15 21.28
C ILE A 183 -14.96 54.48 20.26
N ILE A 184 -14.37 53.79 19.31
CA ILE A 184 -15.08 53.15 18.22
C ILE A 184 -15.59 51.78 18.66
N PHE A 185 -14.71 50.97 19.28
CA PHE A 185 -15.09 49.69 19.86
C PHE A 185 -14.22 49.36 21.09
N GLU A 186 -14.74 48.51 21.95
CA GLU A 186 -14.02 47.96 23.11
C GLU A 186 -14.19 46.44 23.13
N SER A 187 -13.08 45.76 23.27
CA SER A 187 -12.98 44.29 23.42
C SER A 187 -12.29 43.97 24.75
N THR A 188 -12.27 42.72 25.14
CA THR A 188 -11.61 42.24 26.37
C THR A 188 -10.11 42.57 26.44
N LEU A 189 -9.46 42.70 25.28
CA LEU A 189 -8.00 42.88 25.15
C LEU A 189 -7.60 44.19 24.46
N TYR A 190 -8.47 44.75 23.62
CA TYR A 190 -8.15 45.93 22.79
C TYR A 190 -9.27 46.94 22.79
N THR A 191 -8.88 48.21 22.76
CA THR A 191 -9.80 49.34 22.52
C THR A 191 -9.42 50.02 21.20
N GLY A 192 -10.37 50.16 20.28
CA GLY A 192 -10.22 50.93 19.05
C GLY A 192 -10.68 52.35 19.26
N ALA A 193 -9.79 53.31 19.05
CA ALA A 193 -10.10 54.73 19.26
C ALA A 193 -9.61 55.59 18.10
N LEU A 194 -10.41 56.61 17.79
CA LEU A 194 -10.08 57.68 16.85
C LEU A 194 -9.67 58.90 17.68
N PHE A 195 -8.54 59.50 17.38
CA PHE A 195 -8.02 60.71 18.03
C PHE A 195 -7.89 61.85 17.04
N ILE A 196 -8.32 63.03 17.45
CA ILE A 196 -8.12 64.22 16.73
C ILE A 196 -7.14 65.08 17.50
N ILE A 197 -5.94 65.21 16.99
CA ILE A 197 -4.78 65.81 17.64
C ILE A 197 -4.54 67.15 17.01
N TYR A 198 -4.47 68.24 17.82
CA TYR A 198 -4.08 69.54 17.33
C TYR A 198 -2.60 69.61 16.98
N LYS A 199 -2.28 70.21 15.81
CA LYS A 199 -0.89 70.38 15.39
C LYS A 199 -0.08 71.11 16.43
N GLY A 200 1.00 70.55 16.91
CA GLY A 200 1.83 71.07 18.00
C GLY A 200 1.85 70.18 19.24
N PHE A 201 0.86 69.32 19.45
CA PHE A 201 0.78 68.41 20.59
C PHE A 201 1.01 66.94 20.19
N GLU A 202 1.51 66.65 18.98
CA GLU A 202 1.70 65.33 18.44
C GLU A 202 2.73 64.50 19.23
N LYS A 203 3.85 65.14 19.65
CA LYS A 203 4.90 64.48 20.44
C LYS A 203 4.42 64.11 21.85
N GLU A 204 3.73 65.02 22.52
CA GLU A 204 3.18 64.77 23.86
C GLU A 204 2.14 63.66 23.86
N PHE A 205 1.31 63.62 22.80
CA PHE A 205 0.34 62.54 22.59
C PHE A 205 1.03 61.19 22.33
N GLU A 206 2.05 61.15 21.48
CA GLU A 206 2.79 59.89 21.19
C GLU A 206 3.57 59.39 22.42
N GLU A 207 4.10 60.32 23.26
CA GLU A 207 4.76 59.97 24.53
C GLU A 207 3.77 59.37 25.55
N ALA A 208 2.56 59.98 25.66
CA ALA A 208 1.52 59.53 26.59
C ALA A 208 0.99 58.14 26.25
N LEU A 209 0.78 57.86 24.96
CA LEU A 209 0.30 56.55 24.51
C LEU A 209 1.43 55.55 24.29
N GLY A 210 2.70 55.98 24.22
CA GLY A 210 3.86 55.09 23.99
C GLY A 210 4.09 54.06 25.07
N VAL A 211 3.39 54.11 26.18
CA VAL A 211 3.39 53.12 27.26
C VAL A 211 2.59 51.87 26.88
N PHE A 212 1.67 51.99 25.92
CA PHE A 212 0.79 50.93 25.48
C PHE A 212 1.29 50.25 24.19
N ASP A 213 0.88 49.02 23.99
CA ASP A 213 1.06 48.30 22.71
C ASP A 213 0.03 48.90 21.71
N LEU A 214 0.53 49.69 20.75
CA LEU A 214 -0.26 50.50 19.83
C LEU A 214 -0.11 49.94 18.41
N GLU A 215 -1.24 49.72 17.75
CA GLU A 215 -1.31 49.46 16.32
C GLU A 215 -1.98 50.69 15.62
N LEU A 216 -1.18 51.43 14.83
CA LEU A 216 -1.73 52.52 14.01
C LEU A 216 -2.47 51.89 12.82
N ILE A 217 -3.76 52.18 12.71
CA ILE A 217 -4.61 51.77 11.60
C ILE A 217 -4.53 52.78 10.48
N ASP A 218 -3.91 52.45 9.39
CA ASP A 218 -3.76 53.28 8.22
C ASP A 218 -4.85 53.02 7.19
N PHE A 219 -5.83 53.91 7.11
CA PHE A 219 -6.91 53.86 6.14
C PHE A 219 -6.64 54.66 4.86
N ARG A 220 -5.42 55.21 4.66
CA ARG A 220 -5.13 56.15 3.55
C ARG A 220 -5.35 55.62 2.15
N ALA A 221 -5.48 54.29 2.00
CA ALA A 221 -5.74 53.64 0.71
C ALA A 221 -7.22 53.61 0.30
N GLU A 222 -8.15 53.99 1.18
CA GLU A 222 -9.60 53.91 0.94
C GLU A 222 -10.24 55.26 0.89
N GLU A 223 -10.94 55.57 -0.19
CA GLU A 223 -11.68 56.82 -0.38
C GLU A 223 -13.09 56.80 0.24
N LYS A 224 -13.55 55.61 0.65
CA LYS A 224 -14.92 55.34 1.11
C LYS A 224 -14.98 55.19 2.62
N SER A 225 -16.19 55.40 3.18
CA SER A 225 -16.43 55.12 4.60
C SER A 225 -16.40 53.62 4.90
N PRO A 226 -16.07 53.17 6.14
CA PRO A 226 -16.10 51.79 6.54
C PRO A 226 -17.42 51.08 6.22
N LYS A 227 -18.55 51.75 6.37
CA LYS A 227 -19.90 51.24 6.03
C LYS A 227 -20.03 50.96 4.54
N GLU A 228 -19.52 51.85 3.69
CA GLU A 228 -19.55 51.67 2.23
C GLU A 228 -18.66 50.51 1.78
N VAL A 229 -17.46 50.44 2.35
CA VAL A 229 -16.53 49.29 2.08
C VAL A 229 -17.17 47.95 2.47
N ILE A 230 -17.80 47.87 3.65
CA ILE A 230 -18.52 46.69 4.10
C ILE A 230 -19.65 46.30 3.13
N LEU A 231 -20.42 47.33 2.66
CA LEU A 231 -21.52 47.08 1.73
C LEU A 231 -21.01 46.55 0.38
N GLU A 232 -19.91 47.11 -0.11
CA GLU A 232 -19.25 46.69 -1.33
C GLU A 232 -18.70 45.26 -1.19
N CYS A 233 -17.96 44.99 -0.11
CA CYS A 233 -17.48 43.63 0.18
C CYS A 233 -18.65 42.62 0.27
N LYS A 234 -19.76 42.95 0.90
CA LYS A 234 -20.96 42.11 0.97
C LYS A 234 -21.56 41.82 -0.40
N ARG A 235 -21.56 42.77 -1.30
CA ARG A 235 -22.04 42.57 -2.69
C ARG A 235 -21.10 41.68 -3.46
N GLU A 236 -19.80 41.97 -3.46
CA GLU A 236 -18.79 41.15 -4.15
C GLU A 236 -18.74 39.71 -3.60
N ILE A 237 -18.79 39.54 -2.29
CA ILE A 237 -18.84 38.20 -1.65
C ILE A 237 -20.03 37.42 -2.19
N LYS A 238 -21.21 38.02 -2.25
CA LYS A 238 -22.43 37.36 -2.75
C LYS A 238 -22.31 36.97 -4.22
N GLU A 239 -21.72 37.81 -5.05
CA GLU A 239 -21.49 37.53 -6.47
C GLU A 239 -20.50 36.39 -6.67
N ILE A 240 -19.35 36.42 -5.95
CA ILE A 240 -18.34 35.37 -5.99
C ILE A 240 -18.90 34.06 -5.48
N GLU A 241 -19.62 34.04 -4.38
CA GLU A 241 -20.25 32.83 -3.84
C GLU A 241 -21.23 32.21 -4.84
N ARG A 242 -21.99 33.05 -5.54
CA ARG A 242 -22.90 32.60 -6.61
C ARG A 242 -22.10 31.98 -7.76
N GLU A 243 -21.09 32.68 -8.31
CA GLU A 243 -20.28 32.20 -9.43
C GLU A 243 -19.56 30.89 -9.04
N ALA A 244 -18.91 30.83 -7.88
CA ALA A 244 -18.23 29.62 -7.38
C ALA A 244 -19.21 28.45 -7.19
N SER A 245 -20.44 28.71 -6.73
CA SER A 245 -21.49 27.70 -6.61
C SER A 245 -21.96 27.19 -7.98
N GLU A 246 -22.11 28.04 -8.98
CA GLU A 246 -22.46 27.65 -10.35
C GLU A 246 -21.39 26.77 -10.98
N ILE A 247 -20.11 27.17 -10.84
CA ILE A 247 -18.96 26.36 -11.29
C ILE A 247 -18.95 24.99 -10.57
N SER A 248 -19.12 24.99 -9.26
CA SER A 248 -19.12 23.75 -8.46
C SER A 248 -20.26 22.81 -8.88
N LYS A 249 -21.46 23.33 -9.14
CA LYS A 249 -22.60 22.56 -9.66
C LYS A 249 -22.31 22.00 -11.07
N TRP A 250 -21.68 22.80 -11.93
CA TRP A 250 -21.33 22.36 -13.28
C TRP A 250 -20.29 21.25 -13.24
N ILE A 251 -19.23 21.36 -12.43
CA ILE A 251 -18.23 20.30 -12.22
C ILE A 251 -18.90 19.06 -11.60
N GLY A 252 -19.82 19.23 -10.65
CA GLY A 252 -20.59 18.13 -10.05
C GLY A 252 -21.43 17.36 -11.07
N LYS A 253 -22.03 18.05 -12.09
CA LYS A 253 -22.70 17.37 -13.20
C LYS A 253 -21.72 16.56 -14.07
N LYS A 254 -20.46 17.02 -14.21
CA LYS A 254 -19.43 16.28 -14.94
C LYS A 254 -18.92 15.09 -14.16
N SER A 255 -18.89 15.15 -12.83
CA SER A 255 -18.51 14.02 -11.99
C SER A 255 -19.48 12.84 -12.07
N ALA A 256 -20.72 13.04 -12.50
CA ALA A 256 -21.64 11.94 -12.80
C ALA A 256 -21.16 11.04 -13.97
N LYS A 257 -20.28 11.56 -14.82
CA LYS A 257 -19.62 10.82 -15.91
C LYS A 257 -18.15 10.51 -15.60
N PHE A 258 -17.80 10.43 -14.32
CA PHE A 258 -16.43 10.21 -13.85
C PHE A 258 -15.77 8.98 -14.49
N ASP A 259 -16.55 7.91 -14.62
CA ASP A 259 -16.08 6.63 -15.14
C ASP A 259 -15.48 6.73 -16.56
N LYS A 260 -15.97 7.63 -17.41
CA LYS A 260 -15.39 7.81 -18.75
C LYS A 260 -13.97 8.41 -18.71
N PHE A 261 -13.68 9.29 -17.75
CA PHE A 261 -12.33 9.85 -17.60
C PHE A 261 -11.32 8.80 -17.11
N LEU A 262 -11.77 7.82 -16.33
CA LEU A 262 -10.97 6.68 -15.93
C LEU A 262 -10.61 5.79 -17.13
N VAL A 263 -11.57 5.60 -18.06
CA VAL A 263 -11.31 4.87 -19.32
C VAL A 263 -10.31 5.60 -20.20
N TYR A 264 -10.44 6.92 -20.33
CA TYR A 264 -9.48 7.75 -21.07
C TYR A 264 -8.07 7.66 -20.47
N TYR A 265 -7.97 7.75 -19.15
CA TYR A 265 -6.70 7.60 -18.45
C TYR A 265 -6.01 6.28 -18.81
N ASP A 266 -6.72 5.16 -18.74
CA ASP A 266 -6.18 3.85 -19.05
C ASP A 266 -5.82 3.70 -20.54
N TYR A 267 -6.59 4.31 -21.43
CA TYR A 267 -6.28 4.34 -22.87
C TYR A 267 -4.97 5.06 -23.17
N PHE A 268 -4.79 6.27 -22.63
CA PHE A 268 -3.56 7.03 -22.87
C PHE A 268 -2.35 6.40 -22.17
N ASN A 269 -2.55 5.84 -20.99
CA ASN A 269 -1.52 5.04 -20.31
C ASN A 269 -1.06 3.84 -21.16
N SER A 270 -2.00 3.18 -21.85
CA SER A 270 -1.70 2.06 -22.75
C SER A 270 -0.96 2.52 -24.01
N ARG A 271 -1.23 3.74 -24.54
CA ARG A 271 -0.46 4.35 -25.61
C ARG A 271 0.99 4.62 -25.19
N ILE A 272 1.18 5.23 -24.02
CA ILE A 272 2.52 5.50 -23.45
C ILE A 272 3.31 4.19 -23.29
N LYS A 273 2.71 3.14 -22.75
CA LYS A 273 3.37 1.83 -22.62
C LYS A 273 3.81 1.22 -23.97
N ARG A 274 3.06 1.45 -25.06
CA ARG A 274 3.51 1.03 -26.40
C ARG A 274 4.74 1.80 -26.85
N THR A 275 4.78 3.09 -26.60
CA THR A 275 5.95 3.92 -26.91
C THR A 275 7.16 3.50 -26.07
N ASP A 276 6.97 3.21 -24.78
CA ASP A 276 8.04 2.65 -23.93
C ASP A 276 8.56 1.29 -24.45
N ALA A 277 7.67 0.48 -25.01
CA ALA A 277 8.04 -0.78 -25.65
C ALA A 277 8.95 -0.56 -26.86
N LEU A 278 8.68 0.46 -27.67
CA LEU A 278 9.56 0.87 -28.79
C LEU A 278 10.91 1.40 -28.30
N ASN A 279 10.95 2.15 -27.20
CA ASN A 279 12.20 2.65 -26.61
C ASN A 279 13.13 1.53 -26.13
N ARG A 280 12.59 0.32 -25.91
CA ARG A 280 13.38 -0.89 -25.61
C ARG A 280 13.83 -1.64 -26.86
N ALA A 281 13.40 -1.23 -28.04
CA ALA A 281 13.76 -1.85 -29.30
C ALA A 281 15.11 -1.34 -29.83
N LEU A 282 15.73 -2.15 -30.70
CA LEU A 282 16.81 -1.70 -31.55
C LEU A 282 16.25 -1.40 -32.92
N ARG A 283 16.86 -0.43 -33.60
CA ARG A 283 16.43 0.03 -34.91
C ARG A 283 17.60 0.03 -35.94
N SER A 284 17.31 -0.44 -37.12
CA SER A 284 18.04 -0.13 -38.35
C SER A 284 17.34 1.03 -39.07
N ARG A 285 17.64 1.31 -40.32
CA ARG A 285 17.03 2.44 -41.08
C ARG A 285 15.52 2.34 -41.19
N GLU A 286 14.98 1.15 -41.45
CA GLU A 286 13.54 0.89 -41.71
C GLU A 286 12.95 -0.26 -40.92
N VAL A 287 13.78 -0.94 -40.09
CA VAL A 287 13.40 -2.16 -39.40
C VAL A 287 13.64 -2.03 -37.89
N TYR A 288 12.64 -2.35 -37.11
CA TYR A 288 12.71 -2.45 -35.65
C TYR A 288 12.91 -3.89 -35.21
N PHE A 289 13.77 -4.09 -34.23
CA PHE A 289 14.05 -5.37 -33.59
C PHE A 289 13.51 -5.34 -32.17
N ILE A 290 12.50 -6.14 -31.91
CA ILE A 290 11.88 -6.25 -30.58
C ILE A 290 12.13 -7.66 -30.05
N GLU A 291 12.95 -7.77 -29.02
CA GLU A 291 13.16 -9.03 -28.31
C GLU A 291 12.24 -9.18 -27.11
N GLY A 292 11.88 -10.40 -26.81
CA GLY A 292 11.09 -10.67 -25.61
C GLY A 292 10.88 -12.14 -25.35
N TRP A 293 10.01 -12.38 -24.38
CA TRP A 293 9.74 -13.71 -23.85
C TRP A 293 8.29 -14.06 -23.97
N VAL A 294 8.01 -15.33 -24.26
CA VAL A 294 6.69 -15.93 -24.43
C VAL A 294 6.61 -17.23 -23.70
N ASP A 295 5.48 -17.57 -23.10
CA ASP A 295 5.22 -18.90 -22.58
C ASP A 295 5.21 -19.92 -23.73
N GLU A 296 5.83 -21.08 -23.55
CA GLU A 296 5.86 -22.14 -24.56
C GLU A 296 4.45 -22.57 -25.03
N GLU A 297 3.44 -22.43 -24.18
CA GLU A 297 2.04 -22.73 -24.52
C GLU A 297 1.43 -21.71 -25.47
N ASP A 298 1.86 -20.45 -25.40
CA ASP A 298 1.36 -19.33 -26.19
C ASP A 298 2.10 -19.16 -27.53
N LYS A 299 3.07 -20.05 -27.82
CA LYS A 299 3.91 -19.99 -29.02
C LYS A 299 3.11 -19.93 -30.32
N ALA A 300 2.10 -20.77 -30.46
CA ALA A 300 1.27 -20.84 -31.65
C ALA A 300 0.51 -19.52 -31.91
N LEU A 301 0.02 -18.86 -30.85
CA LEU A 301 -0.67 -17.58 -30.97
C LEU A 301 0.25 -16.47 -31.48
N ILE A 302 1.51 -16.48 -31.06
CA ILE A 302 2.52 -15.52 -31.51
C ILE A 302 2.93 -15.77 -32.98
N GLU A 303 3.03 -17.03 -33.40
CA GLU A 303 3.31 -17.40 -34.78
C GLU A 303 2.15 -17.00 -35.72
N ASP A 304 0.91 -17.17 -35.28
CA ASP A 304 -0.29 -16.79 -36.01
C ASP A 304 -0.36 -15.23 -36.14
N LEU A 305 -0.12 -14.52 -35.04
CA LEU A 305 -0.06 -13.06 -35.04
C LEU A 305 1.00 -12.53 -36.01
N ALA A 306 2.22 -13.08 -36.00
CA ALA A 306 3.28 -12.66 -36.89
C ALA A 306 2.94 -12.93 -38.35
N SER A 307 2.34 -14.07 -38.65
CA SER A 307 1.95 -14.44 -40.04
C SER A 307 0.77 -13.63 -40.58
N SER A 308 -0.08 -13.10 -39.73
CA SER A 308 -1.23 -12.26 -40.11
C SER A 308 -0.83 -10.84 -40.54
N HIS A 309 0.38 -10.38 -40.19
CA HIS A 309 0.85 -9.03 -40.49
C HIS A 309 1.93 -9.05 -41.60
N PRO A 310 1.66 -8.54 -42.79
CA PRO A 310 2.68 -8.40 -43.81
C PRO A 310 3.79 -7.42 -43.34
N GLY A 311 5.07 -7.83 -43.49
CA GLY A 311 6.22 -7.04 -43.01
C GLY A 311 6.61 -7.26 -41.56
N VAL A 312 6.07 -8.30 -40.93
CA VAL A 312 6.51 -8.80 -39.60
C VAL A 312 7.17 -10.15 -39.80
N ASP A 313 8.39 -10.29 -39.35
CA ASP A 313 9.08 -11.59 -39.32
C ASP A 313 9.39 -12.01 -37.88
N LEU A 314 9.30 -13.29 -37.58
CA LEU A 314 9.48 -13.84 -36.25
C LEU A 314 10.64 -14.84 -36.22
N LYS A 315 11.61 -14.60 -35.37
CA LYS A 315 12.75 -15.49 -35.15
C LYS A 315 12.76 -16.00 -33.70
N TRP A 316 12.77 -17.33 -33.53
CA TRP A 316 12.98 -17.97 -32.24
C TRP A 316 14.44 -18.12 -31.92
N SER A 317 14.88 -17.67 -30.74
CA SER A 317 16.25 -17.74 -30.28
C SER A 317 16.40 -18.71 -29.11
N LYS A 318 17.56 -19.39 -29.05
CA LYS A 318 17.89 -20.21 -27.86
C LYS A 318 18.34 -19.30 -26.73
N VAL A 319 17.87 -19.63 -25.52
CA VAL A 319 18.31 -18.94 -24.29
C VAL A 319 19.81 -19.20 -24.09
N ARG A 320 20.60 -18.17 -23.93
CA ARG A 320 22.01 -18.26 -23.60
C ARG A 320 22.22 -18.47 -22.12
N LYS A 321 23.35 -19.01 -21.71
CA LYS A 321 23.66 -19.30 -20.29
C LYS A 321 23.76 -18.03 -19.44
N ASP A 322 24.10 -16.92 -20.05
CA ASP A 322 24.31 -15.62 -19.37
C ASP A 322 23.02 -14.78 -19.31
N GLU A 323 21.95 -15.23 -19.97
CA GLU A 323 20.67 -14.56 -19.95
C GLU A 323 19.82 -14.98 -18.75
N HIS A 324 19.18 -14.01 -18.13
CA HIS A 324 18.24 -14.21 -17.03
C HIS A 324 16.81 -14.01 -17.51
N PRO A 325 16.12 -15.05 -18.00
CA PRO A 325 14.74 -14.93 -18.44
C PRO A 325 13.84 -14.48 -17.28
N PRO A 326 12.83 -13.64 -17.55
CA PRO A 326 11.83 -13.30 -16.55
C PRO A 326 11.08 -14.56 -16.10
N VAL A 327 10.40 -14.47 -14.98
CA VAL A 327 9.75 -15.62 -14.35
C VAL A 327 8.24 -15.44 -14.32
N LYS A 328 7.53 -16.41 -14.92
CA LYS A 328 6.09 -16.57 -14.83
C LYS A 328 5.79 -17.78 -13.93
N LEU A 329 5.15 -17.50 -12.79
CA LEU A 329 4.69 -18.55 -11.90
C LEU A 329 3.47 -19.25 -12.49
N LYS A 330 3.43 -20.58 -12.42
CA LYS A 330 2.32 -21.38 -12.93
C LYS A 330 1.96 -22.46 -11.92
N ASN A 331 1.06 -22.11 -11.03
CA ASN A 331 0.63 -22.96 -9.95
C ASN A 331 -0.81 -23.44 -10.12
N ASN A 332 -1.18 -24.45 -9.34
CA ASN A 332 -2.56 -24.90 -9.25
C ASN A 332 -3.41 -23.89 -8.46
N LYS A 333 -4.73 -23.98 -8.56
CA LYS A 333 -5.69 -23.06 -7.91
C LYS A 333 -5.52 -22.92 -6.39
N LEU A 334 -4.91 -23.92 -5.73
CA LEU A 334 -4.67 -23.87 -4.28
C LEU A 334 -3.40 -23.11 -3.93
N ALA A 335 -2.35 -23.22 -4.74
CA ALA A 335 -1.06 -22.55 -4.51
C ALA A 335 -0.98 -21.15 -5.15
N GLU A 336 -1.77 -20.90 -6.22
CA GLU A 336 -1.79 -19.62 -6.94
C GLU A 336 -1.96 -18.38 -6.05
N PRO A 337 -2.83 -18.35 -5.01
CA PRO A 337 -2.95 -17.19 -4.15
C PRO A 337 -1.66 -16.86 -3.38
N TYR A 338 -0.85 -17.87 -3.09
CA TYR A 338 0.39 -17.70 -2.33
C TYR A 338 1.56 -17.21 -3.19
N GLU A 339 1.42 -17.18 -4.51
CA GLU A 339 2.34 -16.46 -5.40
C GLU A 339 2.46 -14.98 -5.02
N ALA A 340 1.37 -14.39 -4.53
CA ALA A 340 1.36 -13.02 -4.04
C ALA A 340 2.28 -12.84 -2.81
N LEU A 341 2.30 -13.83 -1.89
CA LEU A 341 3.20 -13.81 -0.73
C LEU A 341 4.66 -14.00 -1.15
N THR A 342 4.93 -14.91 -2.09
CA THR A 342 6.26 -15.09 -2.66
C THR A 342 6.76 -13.80 -3.31
N GLY A 343 5.90 -13.13 -4.09
CA GLY A 343 6.22 -11.86 -4.74
C GLY A 343 6.47 -10.69 -3.78
N LEU A 344 5.95 -10.74 -2.54
CA LEU A 344 6.26 -9.75 -1.50
C LEU A 344 7.72 -9.83 -1.02
N TYR A 345 8.34 -10.98 -1.09
CA TYR A 345 9.76 -11.14 -0.77
C TYR A 345 10.62 -10.85 -2.00
N ALA A 346 10.56 -11.69 -3.00
CA ALA A 346 11.21 -11.55 -4.30
C ALA A 346 10.68 -12.65 -5.25
N TYR A 347 10.72 -12.42 -6.56
CA TYR A 347 10.47 -13.48 -7.53
C TYR A 347 11.65 -14.45 -7.59
N PRO A 348 11.42 -15.76 -7.81
CA PRO A 348 12.50 -16.74 -7.95
C PRO A 348 13.34 -16.43 -9.20
N LYS A 349 14.60 -16.81 -9.19
CA LYS A 349 15.39 -16.86 -10.41
C LYS A 349 14.87 -17.97 -11.33
N SER A 350 15.14 -17.87 -12.62
CA SER A 350 14.67 -18.85 -13.61
C SER A 350 15.15 -20.30 -13.37
N ASN A 351 16.20 -20.47 -12.59
CA ASN A 351 16.79 -21.76 -12.21
C ASN A 351 16.42 -22.26 -10.82
N GLU A 352 15.69 -21.45 -10.03
CA GLU A 352 15.23 -21.78 -8.68
C GLU A 352 13.91 -22.56 -8.70
N ILE A 353 13.55 -23.12 -7.56
CA ILE A 353 12.27 -23.79 -7.35
C ILE A 353 11.27 -22.78 -6.82
N ASP A 354 10.04 -22.79 -7.35
CA ASP A 354 8.95 -21.97 -6.85
C ASP A 354 8.58 -22.37 -5.41
N PRO A 355 8.70 -21.47 -4.42
CA PRO A 355 8.37 -21.76 -3.03
C PRO A 355 6.87 -21.68 -2.73
N SER A 356 6.03 -21.10 -3.61
CA SER A 356 4.62 -20.77 -3.35
C SER A 356 3.78 -21.94 -2.84
N PRO A 357 3.90 -23.19 -3.36
CA PRO A 357 3.13 -24.32 -2.84
C PRO A 357 3.47 -24.68 -1.38
N TYR A 358 4.75 -24.59 -1.03
CA TYR A 358 5.23 -24.88 0.32
C TYR A 358 4.85 -23.76 1.30
N VAL A 359 4.99 -22.51 0.84
CA VAL A 359 4.54 -21.33 1.60
C VAL A 359 3.06 -21.45 1.93
N GLY A 360 2.21 -21.87 0.97
CA GLY A 360 0.78 -22.01 1.19
C GLY A 360 0.43 -22.96 2.32
N LEU A 361 1.08 -24.12 2.35
CA LEU A 361 0.85 -25.13 3.39
C LEU A 361 1.27 -24.65 4.78
N PHE A 362 2.52 -24.19 4.90
CA PHE A 362 3.08 -23.77 6.19
C PHE A 362 2.47 -22.46 6.68
N PHE A 363 2.15 -21.54 5.77
CA PHE A 363 1.48 -20.29 6.13
C PHE A 363 0.11 -20.56 6.77
N GLY A 364 -0.74 -21.37 6.13
CA GLY A 364 -2.05 -21.71 6.66
C GLY A 364 -1.96 -22.37 8.05
N LEU A 365 -1.02 -23.31 8.21
CA LEU A 365 -0.81 -24.02 9.47
C LEU A 365 -0.33 -23.07 10.59
N PHE A 366 0.70 -22.26 10.34
CA PHE A 366 1.26 -21.39 11.38
C PHE A 366 0.33 -20.25 11.73
N PHE A 367 -0.32 -19.65 10.74
CA PHE A 367 -1.35 -18.63 10.97
C PHE A 367 -2.45 -19.16 11.88
N ALA A 368 -2.89 -20.39 11.65
CA ALA A 368 -3.91 -21.04 12.45
C ALA A 368 -3.49 -21.21 13.92
N PHE A 369 -2.25 -21.67 14.15
CA PHE A 369 -1.73 -21.85 15.51
C PHE A 369 -1.28 -20.53 16.17
N CYS A 370 -1.10 -19.46 15.42
CA CYS A 370 -0.94 -18.11 16.00
C CYS A 370 -2.29 -17.54 16.47
N LEU A 371 -3.38 -17.85 15.76
CA LEU A 371 -4.71 -17.32 16.07
C LEU A 371 -5.47 -18.16 17.10
N THR A 372 -5.29 -19.47 17.13
CA THR A 372 -5.81 -20.45 18.12
C THR A 372 -7.27 -20.30 18.57
N ASP A 373 -8.14 -19.70 17.73
CA ASP A 373 -9.55 -19.47 18.09
C ASP A 373 -10.49 -19.85 16.93
N ALA A 374 -11.34 -20.85 17.17
CA ALA A 374 -12.21 -21.40 16.13
C ALA A 374 -13.27 -20.40 15.64
N VAL A 375 -13.80 -19.56 16.54
CA VAL A 375 -14.80 -18.56 16.17
C VAL A 375 -14.16 -17.42 15.36
N TYR A 376 -12.96 -17.01 15.73
CA TYR A 376 -12.21 -16.04 14.93
C TYR A 376 -11.89 -16.58 13.53
N GLY A 377 -11.52 -17.87 13.44
CA GLY A 377 -11.34 -18.55 12.15
C GLY A 377 -12.62 -18.56 11.31
N LEU A 378 -13.76 -18.85 11.92
CA LEU A 378 -15.05 -18.85 11.25
C LEU A 378 -15.44 -17.46 10.73
N ILE A 379 -15.32 -16.44 11.59
CA ILE A 379 -15.62 -15.04 11.22
C ILE A 379 -14.70 -14.60 10.07
N LEU A 380 -13.40 -14.89 10.14
CA LEU A 380 -12.43 -14.56 9.10
C LEU A 380 -12.77 -15.23 7.77
N THR A 381 -13.15 -16.51 7.81
CA THR A 381 -13.58 -17.28 6.62
C THR A 381 -14.83 -16.66 5.97
N ILE A 382 -15.85 -16.34 6.78
CA ILE A 382 -17.11 -15.74 6.29
C ILE A 382 -16.85 -14.35 5.70
N ILE A 383 -16.14 -13.49 6.43
CA ILE A 383 -15.81 -12.13 5.96
C ILE A 383 -14.97 -12.20 4.69
N GLY A 384 -13.94 -13.04 4.66
CA GLY A 384 -13.10 -13.24 3.48
C GLY A 384 -13.93 -13.68 2.27
N PHE A 385 -14.82 -14.65 2.43
CA PHE A 385 -15.68 -15.14 1.36
C PHE A 385 -16.68 -14.08 0.85
N LEU A 386 -17.28 -13.30 1.76
CA LEU A 386 -18.19 -12.20 1.39
C LEU A 386 -17.44 -11.09 0.65
N LEU A 387 -16.24 -10.73 1.11
CA LEU A 387 -15.41 -9.73 0.45
C LEU A 387 -14.93 -10.20 -0.93
N MET A 388 -14.60 -11.46 -1.12
CA MET A 388 -14.22 -12.01 -2.44
C MET A 388 -15.30 -11.83 -3.50
N ARG A 389 -16.59 -11.82 -3.10
CA ARG A 389 -17.71 -11.55 -4.02
C ARG A 389 -17.78 -10.08 -4.42
N ARG A 390 -17.33 -9.18 -3.56
CA ARG A 390 -17.38 -7.73 -3.80
C ARG A 390 -16.07 -7.18 -4.38
N LEU A 391 -14.95 -7.87 -4.18
CA LEU A 391 -13.60 -7.42 -4.52
C LEU A 391 -12.89 -8.45 -5.40
N PRO A 392 -13.22 -8.56 -6.69
CA PRO A 392 -12.66 -9.58 -7.58
C PRO A 392 -11.13 -9.47 -7.74
N GLU A 393 -10.56 -8.28 -7.67
CA GLU A 393 -9.11 -8.07 -7.80
C GLU A 393 -8.33 -8.46 -6.54
N GLY A 394 -8.94 -8.31 -5.37
CA GLY A 394 -8.38 -8.76 -4.09
C GLY A 394 -8.55 -10.26 -3.85
N LYS A 395 -9.17 -10.99 -4.78
CA LYS A 395 -9.56 -12.38 -4.59
C LYS A 395 -8.39 -13.29 -4.16
N LYS A 396 -7.19 -13.10 -4.74
CA LYS A 396 -6.00 -13.89 -4.38
C LYS A 396 -5.59 -13.65 -2.93
N TYR A 397 -5.55 -12.41 -2.48
CA TYR A 397 -5.20 -12.08 -1.08
C TYR A 397 -6.29 -12.53 -0.10
N LEU A 398 -7.56 -12.30 -0.43
CA LEU A 398 -8.68 -12.71 0.41
C LEU A 398 -8.78 -14.24 0.56
N TRP A 399 -8.41 -14.98 -0.49
CA TRP A 399 -8.36 -16.44 -0.44
C TRP A 399 -7.37 -16.96 0.61
N ILE A 400 -6.24 -16.27 0.81
CA ILE A 400 -5.25 -16.61 1.85
C ILE A 400 -5.90 -16.56 3.24
N PHE A 401 -6.71 -15.51 3.51
CA PHE A 401 -7.43 -15.40 4.78
C PHE A 401 -8.58 -16.40 4.91
N VAL A 402 -9.25 -16.75 3.83
CA VAL A 402 -10.29 -17.80 3.84
C VAL A 402 -9.68 -19.15 4.21
N VAL A 403 -8.60 -19.53 3.55
CA VAL A 403 -7.91 -20.80 3.84
C VAL A 403 -7.28 -20.76 5.23
N GLY A 404 -6.61 -19.67 5.58
CA GLY A 404 -6.07 -19.47 6.93
C GLY A 404 -7.15 -19.56 8.01
N GLY A 405 -8.33 -18.97 7.78
CA GLY A 405 -9.50 -19.06 8.66
C GLY A 405 -9.99 -20.50 8.82
N ILE A 406 -10.06 -21.28 7.73
CA ILE A 406 -10.45 -22.71 7.79
C ILE A 406 -9.45 -23.48 8.65
N PHE A 407 -8.14 -23.33 8.42
CA PHE A 407 -7.13 -23.96 9.28
C PHE A 407 -7.25 -23.52 10.74
N THR A 408 -7.60 -22.24 10.97
CA THR A 408 -7.78 -21.68 12.33
C THR A 408 -8.99 -22.30 13.04
N ILE A 409 -10.06 -22.65 12.33
CA ILE A 409 -11.20 -23.37 12.93
C ILE A 409 -10.72 -24.70 13.52
N PHE A 410 -9.92 -25.46 12.77
CA PHE A 410 -9.38 -26.74 13.24
C PHE A 410 -8.39 -26.54 14.40
N ALA A 411 -7.44 -25.60 14.27
CA ALA A 411 -6.46 -25.33 15.32
C ALA A 411 -7.15 -24.85 16.60
N GLY A 412 -8.13 -23.93 16.51
CA GLY A 412 -8.90 -23.43 17.64
C GLY A 412 -9.75 -24.51 18.31
N ALA A 413 -10.35 -25.43 17.55
CA ALA A 413 -11.06 -26.57 18.12
C ALA A 413 -10.11 -27.49 18.90
N ILE A 414 -8.91 -27.77 18.38
CA ILE A 414 -7.90 -28.61 19.03
C ILE A 414 -7.34 -27.94 20.29
N THR A 415 -7.14 -26.63 20.26
CA THR A 415 -6.60 -25.86 21.41
C THR A 415 -7.68 -25.39 22.39
N GLY A 416 -8.96 -25.65 22.10
CA GLY A 416 -10.07 -25.24 22.95
C GLY A 416 -10.38 -23.73 22.92
N GLY A 417 -9.87 -22.99 21.92
CA GLY A 417 -10.15 -21.56 21.73
C GLY A 417 -11.51 -21.35 21.02
N TRP A 418 -12.50 -20.91 21.77
CA TRP A 418 -13.84 -20.54 21.30
C TRP A 418 -14.18 -19.17 21.88
N LEU A 419 -13.79 -18.07 21.20
CA LEU A 419 -13.73 -16.72 21.77
C LEU A 419 -12.98 -16.73 23.12
N GLY A 420 -11.81 -17.35 23.14
CA GLY A 420 -11.08 -17.67 24.36
C GLY A 420 -11.79 -18.74 25.21
N ASP A 421 -12.21 -18.37 26.43
CA ASP A 421 -12.98 -19.16 27.36
C ASP A 421 -14.46 -18.71 27.37
N ILE A 422 -15.18 -18.91 26.24
CA ILE A 422 -16.58 -18.47 26.10
C ILE A 422 -17.50 -19.05 27.16
N ASP A 423 -17.17 -20.22 27.71
CA ASP A 423 -17.86 -20.88 28.79
C ASP A 423 -17.91 -20.06 30.10
N ARG A 424 -16.99 -19.11 30.28
CA ARG A 424 -17.05 -18.14 31.39
C ARG A 424 -18.21 -17.17 31.24
N VAL A 425 -18.55 -16.76 30.04
CA VAL A 425 -19.69 -15.88 29.75
C VAL A 425 -20.99 -16.68 29.60
N PHE A 426 -20.91 -17.87 28.98
CA PHE A 426 -22.02 -18.78 28.70
C PHE A 426 -21.71 -20.19 29.24
N PRO A 427 -22.01 -20.47 30.51
CA PRO A 427 -21.65 -21.74 31.15
C PRO A 427 -22.24 -22.99 30.48
N SER A 428 -23.33 -22.85 29.72
CA SER A 428 -23.93 -23.94 28.95
C SER A 428 -23.01 -24.52 27.86
N LEU A 429 -21.98 -23.77 27.42
CA LEU A 429 -21.04 -24.16 26.36
C LEU A 429 -19.82 -24.94 26.89
N TYR A 430 -19.71 -25.16 28.21
CA TYR A 430 -18.57 -25.84 28.82
C TYR A 430 -18.29 -27.21 28.19
N ASN A 431 -19.32 -28.10 28.13
CA ASN A 431 -19.18 -29.43 27.55
C ASN A 431 -18.82 -29.42 26.06
N PHE A 432 -19.29 -28.42 25.30
CA PHE A 432 -18.98 -28.26 23.91
C PHE A 432 -17.50 -27.89 23.69
N ARG A 433 -16.98 -26.94 24.46
CA ARG A 433 -15.57 -26.49 24.38
C ARG A 433 -14.62 -27.65 24.67
N HIS A 434 -14.84 -28.39 25.76
CA HIS A 434 -13.95 -29.46 26.23
C HIS A 434 -14.02 -30.74 25.40
N ARG A 435 -15.08 -30.91 24.57
CA ARG A 435 -15.25 -32.11 23.75
C ARG A 435 -14.17 -32.28 22.68
N PHE A 436 -13.70 -31.18 22.09
CA PHE A 436 -12.74 -31.18 20.99
C PHE A 436 -11.35 -30.74 21.42
N MET A 437 -11.20 -30.23 22.63
CA MET A 437 -9.93 -29.73 23.17
C MET A 437 -8.98 -30.91 23.47
N LEU A 438 -7.86 -30.91 22.73
CA LEU A 438 -6.77 -31.89 22.94
C LEU A 438 -5.60 -31.26 23.69
N LEU A 439 -5.37 -29.98 23.53
CA LEU A 439 -4.22 -29.26 24.06
C LEU A 439 -4.66 -27.85 24.50
N ASP A 440 -4.68 -27.59 25.79
CA ASP A 440 -4.88 -26.25 26.30
C ASP A 440 -3.54 -25.52 26.37
N PRO A 441 -3.37 -24.40 25.64
CA PRO A 441 -2.12 -23.64 25.64
C PRO A 441 -1.78 -23.04 27.02
N PHE A 442 -2.78 -22.75 27.87
CA PHE A 442 -2.57 -22.20 29.21
C PHE A 442 -2.28 -23.26 30.27
N GLU A 443 -2.97 -24.38 30.23
CA GLU A 443 -2.70 -25.45 31.15
C GLU A 443 -1.40 -26.19 30.84
N ASN A 444 -1.08 -26.32 29.52
CA ASN A 444 0.06 -27.09 29.06
C ASN A 444 0.97 -26.30 28.10
N PRO A 445 1.54 -25.16 28.50
CA PRO A 445 2.34 -24.31 27.62
C PRO A 445 3.61 -25.00 27.10
N ILE A 446 4.19 -25.91 27.87
CA ILE A 446 5.38 -26.68 27.46
C ILE A 446 5.05 -27.62 26.29
N ASN A 447 3.90 -28.29 26.31
CA ASN A 447 3.49 -29.17 25.22
C ASN A 447 3.21 -28.36 23.93
N PHE A 448 2.63 -27.17 24.08
CA PHE A 448 2.40 -26.26 22.97
C PHE A 448 3.73 -25.71 22.40
N LEU A 449 4.75 -25.49 23.28
CA LEU A 449 6.10 -25.16 22.84
C LEU A 449 6.71 -26.30 22.00
N TYR A 450 6.63 -27.54 22.49
CA TYR A 450 7.17 -28.70 21.74
C TYR A 450 6.47 -28.86 20.38
N LEU A 451 5.16 -28.65 20.32
CA LEU A 451 4.42 -28.65 19.05
C LEU A 451 4.95 -27.57 18.09
N SER A 452 5.13 -26.35 18.60
CA SER A 452 5.65 -25.22 17.80
C SER A 452 7.06 -25.46 17.30
N LEU A 453 7.95 -25.96 18.14
CA LEU A 453 9.32 -26.34 17.73
C LEU A 453 9.31 -27.52 16.74
N GLY A 454 8.40 -28.48 16.91
CA GLY A 454 8.20 -29.58 15.97
C GLY A 454 7.81 -29.09 14.58
N PHE A 455 6.92 -28.10 14.48
CA PHE A 455 6.62 -27.44 13.20
C PHE A 455 7.86 -26.80 12.58
N GLY A 456 8.71 -26.20 13.39
CA GLY A 456 9.98 -25.63 12.95
C GLY A 456 10.91 -26.68 12.34
N VAL A 457 11.09 -27.81 13.01
CA VAL A 457 11.92 -28.91 12.49
C VAL A 457 11.37 -29.46 11.17
N ILE A 458 10.06 -29.63 11.06
CA ILE A 458 9.42 -30.12 9.82
C ILE A 458 9.62 -29.11 8.67
N GLN A 459 9.42 -27.82 8.92
CA GLN A 459 9.56 -26.78 7.89
C GLN A 459 11.03 -26.66 7.45
N ILE A 460 11.97 -26.60 8.37
CA ILE A 460 13.42 -26.55 8.06
C ILE A 460 13.84 -27.81 7.31
N GLY A 461 13.39 -28.98 7.75
CA GLY A 461 13.63 -30.25 7.04
C GLY A 461 13.10 -30.22 5.60
N THR A 462 11.93 -29.61 5.39
CA THR A 462 11.37 -29.41 4.05
C THR A 462 12.25 -28.45 3.22
N GLY A 463 12.73 -27.35 3.82
CA GLY A 463 13.65 -26.42 3.16
C GLY A 463 14.95 -27.11 2.71
N LEU A 464 15.55 -27.90 3.58
CA LEU A 464 16.73 -28.70 3.24
C LEU A 464 16.43 -29.74 2.13
N ALA A 465 15.27 -30.40 2.15
CA ALA A 465 14.87 -31.31 1.11
C ALA A 465 14.72 -30.65 -0.27
N ILE A 466 14.19 -29.39 -0.29
CA ILE A 466 14.13 -28.59 -1.51
C ILE A 466 15.54 -28.23 -1.99
N SER A 467 16.44 -27.82 -1.09
CA SER A 467 17.84 -27.53 -1.40
C SER A 467 18.54 -28.74 -2.00
N ILE A 468 18.35 -29.95 -1.42
CA ILE A 468 18.86 -31.20 -1.98
C ILE A 468 18.39 -31.42 -3.42
N LYS A 469 17.10 -31.27 -3.68
CA LYS A 469 16.52 -31.41 -5.02
C LYS A 469 17.13 -30.42 -6.02
N GLU A 470 17.41 -29.23 -5.61
CA GLU A 470 18.04 -28.21 -6.44
C GLU A 470 19.50 -28.54 -6.75
N LYS A 471 20.29 -28.89 -5.72
CA LYS A 471 21.69 -29.31 -5.90
C LYS A 471 21.84 -30.58 -6.76
N LEU A 472 20.91 -31.54 -6.63
CA LEU A 472 20.88 -32.74 -7.50
C LEU A 472 20.62 -32.35 -8.97
N ARG A 473 19.75 -31.33 -9.24
CA ARG A 473 19.54 -30.84 -10.62
C ARG A 473 20.80 -30.17 -11.17
N LYS A 474 21.56 -29.46 -10.31
CA LYS A 474 22.84 -28.83 -10.66
C LYS A 474 24.00 -29.85 -10.73
N LYS A 475 23.77 -31.14 -10.46
CA LYS A 475 24.77 -32.23 -10.40
C LYS A 475 25.81 -32.08 -9.28
N GLU A 476 25.48 -31.35 -8.23
CA GLU A 476 26.32 -31.13 -7.04
C GLU A 476 26.01 -32.15 -5.94
N PHE A 477 26.05 -33.44 -6.29
CA PHE A 477 25.63 -34.56 -5.44
C PHE A 477 26.41 -34.60 -4.10
N LEU A 478 27.72 -34.42 -4.16
CA LEU A 478 28.57 -34.55 -2.96
C LEU A 478 28.35 -33.45 -1.96
N ASP A 479 28.09 -32.20 -2.44
CA ASP A 479 27.76 -31.09 -1.57
C ASP A 479 26.38 -31.24 -0.94
N ALA A 480 25.42 -31.78 -1.68
CA ALA A 480 24.09 -32.09 -1.15
C ALA A 480 24.16 -33.14 -0.01
N VAL A 481 24.98 -34.18 -0.17
CA VAL A 481 25.13 -35.21 0.86
C VAL A 481 25.91 -34.68 2.07
N ALA A 482 27.02 -33.97 1.84
CA ALA A 482 27.87 -33.47 2.90
C ALA A 482 27.22 -32.46 3.80
N ASN A 483 26.37 -31.61 3.25
CA ASN A 483 25.70 -30.54 3.99
C ASN A 483 24.23 -30.89 4.30
N GLU A 484 23.33 -30.84 3.32
CA GLU A 484 21.89 -30.91 3.58
C GLU A 484 21.41 -32.25 4.11
N VAL A 485 21.85 -33.38 3.48
CA VAL A 485 21.43 -34.71 3.92
C VAL A 485 21.95 -34.98 5.33
N SER A 486 23.18 -34.58 5.63
CA SER A 486 23.78 -34.77 6.96
C SER A 486 22.98 -34.02 8.03
N TRP A 487 22.50 -32.78 7.75
CA TRP A 487 21.65 -32.02 8.69
C TRP A 487 20.28 -32.70 8.87
N ILE A 488 19.65 -33.20 7.80
CA ILE A 488 18.38 -33.95 7.92
C ILE A 488 18.55 -35.18 8.80
N LEU A 489 19.62 -35.97 8.57
CA LEU A 489 19.90 -37.17 9.39
C LEU A 489 20.20 -36.82 10.84
N PHE A 490 20.90 -35.69 11.09
CA PHE A 490 21.13 -35.17 12.43
C PHE A 490 19.81 -34.90 13.17
N PHE A 491 18.89 -34.15 12.55
CA PHE A 491 17.59 -33.87 13.16
C PHE A 491 16.74 -35.13 13.31
N LEU A 492 16.75 -36.01 12.34
CA LEU A 492 16.01 -37.26 12.41
C LEU A 492 16.48 -38.12 13.59
N PHE A 493 17.80 -38.33 13.73
CA PHE A 493 18.34 -39.11 14.84
C PHE A 493 18.13 -38.43 16.19
N LEU A 494 18.18 -37.11 16.24
CA LEU A 494 17.88 -36.32 17.44
C LEU A 494 16.44 -36.52 17.88
N VAL A 495 15.47 -36.41 16.98
CA VAL A 495 14.04 -36.62 17.27
C VAL A 495 13.76 -38.04 17.71
N ILE A 496 14.31 -39.03 17.00
CA ILE A 496 14.14 -40.46 17.35
C ILE A 496 14.79 -40.77 18.69
N SER A 497 16.00 -40.22 18.98
CA SER A 497 16.66 -40.41 20.26
C SER A 497 15.85 -39.87 21.44
N PHE A 498 15.23 -38.70 21.23
CA PHE A 498 14.37 -38.07 22.23
C PHE A 498 13.06 -38.85 22.43
N ALA A 499 12.44 -39.35 21.36
CA ALA A 499 11.17 -40.06 21.43
C ALA A 499 11.34 -41.47 22.02
N THR A 500 12.37 -42.19 21.62
CA THR A 500 12.55 -43.62 22.00
C THR A 500 13.41 -43.81 23.23
N LYS A 501 14.22 -42.80 23.62
CA LYS A 501 15.23 -42.87 24.71
C LYS A 501 16.26 -44.00 24.53
N VAL A 502 16.40 -44.53 23.31
CA VAL A 502 17.34 -45.63 22.99
C VAL A 502 18.74 -45.04 22.75
N LYS A 503 19.71 -45.44 23.55
CA LYS A 503 21.11 -44.96 23.50
C LYS A 503 21.76 -45.10 22.12
N MET A 504 21.37 -46.13 21.33
CA MET A 504 21.91 -46.33 19.98
C MET A 504 21.68 -45.12 19.07
N PHE A 505 20.51 -44.54 19.08
CA PHE A 505 20.21 -43.33 18.25
C PHE A 505 21.00 -42.12 18.70
N THR A 506 21.31 -42.00 20.00
CA THR A 506 22.18 -40.93 20.52
C THR A 506 23.58 -41.03 19.96
N TYR A 507 24.12 -42.25 19.83
CA TYR A 507 25.43 -42.43 19.18
C TYR A 507 25.40 -42.22 17.67
N LEU A 508 24.29 -42.53 16.99
CA LEU A 508 24.13 -42.28 15.57
C LEU A 508 24.11 -40.80 15.20
N ILE A 509 23.83 -39.87 16.14
CA ILE A 509 23.89 -38.42 15.94
C ILE A 509 25.30 -37.97 15.54
N PHE A 510 26.35 -38.64 16.02
CA PHE A 510 27.73 -38.28 15.70
C PHE A 510 28.13 -38.58 14.25
N LEU A 511 27.47 -39.51 13.59
CA LEU A 511 27.78 -39.90 12.18
C LEU A 511 27.55 -38.71 11.21
N PRO A 512 26.38 -38.07 11.13
CA PRO A 512 26.18 -36.92 10.26
C PRO A 512 27.06 -35.72 10.65
N LEU A 513 27.37 -35.53 11.94
CA LEU A 513 28.30 -34.45 12.36
C LEU A 513 29.70 -34.69 11.85
N LEU A 514 30.15 -35.96 11.84
CA LEU A 514 31.45 -36.33 11.29
C LEU A 514 31.48 -36.16 9.76
N THR A 515 30.37 -36.46 9.05
CA THR A 515 30.31 -36.23 7.60
C THR A 515 30.40 -34.74 7.25
N ILE A 516 29.73 -33.83 8.02
CA ILE A 516 29.87 -32.40 7.85
C ILE A 516 31.30 -31.94 8.10
N LEU A 517 31.93 -32.44 9.18
CA LEU A 517 33.29 -32.06 9.54
C LEU A 517 34.30 -32.40 8.43
N LEU A 518 34.18 -33.59 7.85
CA LEU A 518 35.15 -34.12 6.89
C LEU A 518 34.88 -33.72 5.45
N PHE A 519 33.61 -33.56 5.02
CA PHE A 519 33.24 -33.43 3.61
C PHE A 519 32.59 -32.09 3.23
N SER A 520 32.28 -31.23 4.17
CA SER A 520 31.62 -29.92 3.92
C SER A 520 32.47 -28.97 3.06
N TRP A 521 33.79 -29.09 3.11
CA TRP A 521 34.72 -28.32 2.31
C TRP A 521 35.82 -29.23 1.69
N ARG A 522 36.18 -28.94 0.44
CA ARG A 522 37.32 -29.57 -0.22
C ARG A 522 38.48 -28.60 -0.27
N SER A 523 39.64 -29.00 0.25
CA SER A 523 40.86 -28.22 0.23
C SER A 523 42.06 -29.16 0.01
N ASN A 524 43.11 -28.62 -0.60
CA ASN A 524 44.36 -29.38 -0.80
C ASN A 524 45.09 -29.71 0.53
N SER A 525 44.72 -29.07 1.63
CA SER A 525 45.27 -29.35 2.97
C SER A 525 44.15 -29.88 3.87
N TRP A 526 44.32 -31.09 4.40
CA TRP A 526 43.36 -31.75 5.29
C TRP A 526 43.13 -30.96 6.59
N ILE A 527 44.15 -30.25 7.11
CA ILE A 527 44.01 -29.39 8.30
C ILE A 527 43.07 -28.23 8.00
N LYS A 528 43.25 -27.59 6.84
CA LYS A 528 42.34 -26.49 6.41
C LYS A 528 40.92 -27.02 6.16
N GLN A 529 40.78 -28.23 5.66
CA GLN A 529 39.49 -28.88 5.42
C GLN A 529 38.74 -29.14 6.74
N ILE A 530 39.40 -29.71 7.75
CA ILE A 530 38.81 -29.94 9.07
C ILE A 530 38.50 -28.63 9.79
N ALA A 531 39.39 -27.64 9.75
CA ALA A 531 39.17 -26.35 10.37
C ALA A 531 37.92 -25.62 9.77
N LYS A 532 37.80 -25.62 8.44
CA LYS A 532 36.62 -25.06 7.75
C LYS A 532 35.36 -25.88 8.03
N GLY A 533 35.44 -27.23 8.04
CA GLY A 533 34.34 -28.10 8.41
C GLY A 533 33.84 -27.86 9.83
N ALA A 534 34.76 -27.74 10.78
CA ALA A 534 34.41 -27.35 12.17
C ALA A 534 33.73 -26.00 12.27
N PHE A 535 34.21 -25.02 11.53
CA PHE A 535 33.56 -23.70 11.46
C PHE A 535 32.13 -23.80 10.88
N THR A 536 31.96 -24.54 9.78
CA THR A 536 30.64 -24.77 9.15
C THR A 536 29.68 -25.49 10.10
N LEU A 537 30.18 -26.51 10.81
CA LEU A 537 29.42 -27.25 11.81
C LEU A 537 28.98 -26.34 12.97
N PHE A 538 29.88 -25.55 13.54
CA PHE A 538 29.60 -24.65 14.65
C PHE A 538 28.59 -23.56 14.23
N ARG A 539 28.84 -22.91 13.08
CA ARG A 539 27.90 -21.91 12.51
C ARG A 539 26.54 -22.52 12.20
N GLY A 540 26.51 -23.74 11.63
CA GLY A 540 25.28 -24.45 11.32
C GLY A 540 24.48 -24.78 12.57
N LEU A 541 25.10 -25.32 13.63
CA LEU A 541 24.44 -25.63 14.89
C LEU A 541 23.78 -24.40 15.51
N ILE A 542 24.52 -23.29 15.58
CA ILE A 542 23.98 -22.02 16.11
C ILE A 542 22.84 -21.51 15.25
N GLY A 543 23.01 -21.52 13.92
CA GLY A 543 21.99 -21.06 12.98
C GLY A 543 20.70 -21.88 13.07
N PHE A 544 20.80 -23.22 13.06
CA PHE A 544 19.64 -24.10 13.19
C PHE A 544 18.96 -23.96 14.55
N LEU A 545 19.74 -23.86 15.63
CA LEU A 545 19.17 -23.66 16.96
C LEU A 545 18.42 -22.34 17.04
N GLY A 546 18.99 -21.24 16.53
CA GLY A 546 18.33 -19.93 16.45
C GLY A 546 17.05 -19.98 15.62
N ASN A 547 17.09 -20.61 14.45
CA ASN A 547 15.95 -20.73 13.59
C ASN A 547 14.84 -21.58 14.24
N ILE A 548 15.16 -22.74 14.85
CA ILE A 548 14.15 -23.57 15.53
C ILE A 548 13.55 -22.83 16.72
N LEU A 549 14.35 -22.12 17.53
CA LEU A 549 13.83 -21.32 18.64
C LEU A 549 12.91 -20.19 18.19
N SER A 550 13.10 -19.66 16.97
CA SER A 550 12.19 -18.64 16.39
C SER A 550 10.75 -19.12 16.26
N TYR A 551 10.51 -20.45 16.16
CA TYR A 551 9.16 -21.01 16.11
C TYR A 551 8.41 -20.97 17.46
N SER A 552 9.11 -20.71 18.57
CA SER A 552 8.44 -20.43 19.85
C SER A 552 7.47 -19.25 19.78
N ARG A 553 7.63 -18.41 18.76
CA ARG A 553 6.71 -17.31 18.44
C ARG A 553 5.29 -17.78 18.14
N ILE A 554 5.12 -18.96 17.52
CA ILE A 554 3.80 -19.55 17.27
C ILE A 554 3.09 -19.79 18.61
N MET A 555 3.82 -20.37 19.57
CA MET A 555 3.31 -20.56 20.92
C MET A 555 2.99 -19.23 21.59
N ALA A 556 3.93 -18.28 21.57
CA ALA A 556 3.74 -16.99 22.23
C ALA A 556 2.52 -16.23 21.70
N LEU A 557 2.32 -16.21 20.37
CA LEU A 557 1.17 -15.55 19.76
C LEU A 557 -0.14 -16.27 20.04
N GLY A 558 -0.14 -17.61 20.01
CA GLY A 558 -1.31 -18.39 20.39
C GLY A 558 -1.75 -18.12 21.83
N LEU A 559 -0.80 -18.03 22.78
CA LEU A 559 -1.06 -17.63 24.16
C LEU A 559 -1.58 -16.20 24.26
N VAL A 560 -1.00 -15.25 23.53
CA VAL A 560 -1.46 -13.84 23.52
C VAL A 560 -2.89 -13.75 22.99
N THR A 561 -3.20 -14.42 21.89
CA THR A 561 -4.55 -14.42 21.31
C THR A 561 -5.59 -14.96 22.30
N ALA A 562 -5.31 -16.11 22.88
CA ALA A 562 -6.20 -16.72 23.88
C ALA A 562 -6.30 -15.85 25.14
N GLY A 563 -5.18 -15.27 25.63
CA GLY A 563 -5.16 -14.40 26.81
C GLY A 563 -5.94 -13.10 26.60
N LEU A 564 -5.85 -12.47 25.42
CA LEU A 564 -6.65 -11.29 25.08
C LEU A 564 -8.15 -11.62 25.05
N ALA A 565 -8.53 -12.72 24.41
CA ALA A 565 -9.91 -13.16 24.36
C ALA A 565 -10.48 -13.47 25.77
N MET A 566 -9.71 -14.18 26.61
CA MET A 566 -10.08 -14.43 28.02
C MET A 566 -10.21 -13.14 28.83
N SER A 567 -9.33 -12.16 28.61
CA SER A 567 -9.40 -10.86 29.29
C SER A 567 -10.68 -10.10 28.93
N VAL A 568 -11.11 -10.14 27.66
CA VAL A 568 -12.39 -9.58 27.22
C VAL A 568 -13.56 -10.26 27.92
N ASN A 569 -13.54 -11.60 28.06
CA ASN A 569 -14.58 -12.36 28.76
C ASN A 569 -14.66 -12.00 30.25
N VAL A 570 -13.50 -11.88 30.91
CA VAL A 570 -13.45 -11.45 32.34
C VAL A 570 -14.05 -10.07 32.49
N LEU A 571 -13.68 -9.10 31.69
CA LEU A 571 -14.21 -7.74 31.72
C LEU A 571 -15.71 -7.72 31.44
N THR A 572 -16.18 -8.55 30.52
CA THR A 572 -17.61 -8.70 30.20
C THR A 572 -18.42 -9.15 31.43
N VAL A 573 -17.93 -10.17 32.12
CA VAL A 573 -18.61 -10.69 33.35
C VAL A 573 -18.57 -9.65 34.47
N LEU A 574 -17.40 -9.01 34.69
CA LEU A 574 -17.28 -7.98 35.74
C LEU A 574 -18.25 -6.82 35.52
N ILE A 575 -18.36 -6.31 34.28
CA ILE A 575 -19.27 -5.20 33.96
C ILE A 575 -20.73 -5.63 34.13
N LYS A 576 -21.06 -6.85 33.70
CA LYS A 576 -22.41 -7.39 33.88
C LYS A 576 -22.82 -7.40 35.36
N ASP A 577 -21.91 -7.80 36.25
CA ASP A 577 -22.20 -7.98 37.67
C ASP A 577 -22.14 -6.65 38.43
N MET A 578 -21.37 -5.65 37.95
CA MET A 578 -21.23 -4.35 38.61
C MET A 578 -22.50 -3.48 38.48
N PHE A 579 -23.23 -3.55 37.37
CA PHE A 579 -24.38 -2.70 37.10
C PHE A 579 -25.67 -3.52 36.86
N PRO A 580 -26.59 -3.62 37.83
CA PRO A 580 -27.74 -4.52 37.72
C PRO A 580 -28.70 -4.25 36.56
N ILE A 581 -28.88 -2.96 36.14
CA ILE A 581 -29.84 -2.59 35.09
C ILE A 581 -29.15 -2.39 33.75
N ILE A 582 -28.05 -1.63 33.72
CA ILE A 582 -27.34 -1.24 32.48
C ILE A 582 -26.22 -2.25 32.14
N GLY A 583 -25.79 -3.04 33.15
CA GLY A 583 -24.68 -3.98 33.03
C GLY A 583 -24.76 -4.94 31.84
N PRO A 584 -25.91 -5.62 31.61
CA PRO A 584 -26.02 -6.54 30.47
C PRO A 584 -25.80 -5.86 29.10
N VAL A 585 -26.26 -4.61 28.94
CA VAL A 585 -26.07 -3.85 27.67
C VAL A 585 -24.62 -3.44 27.50
N LEU A 586 -23.99 -2.91 28.57
CA LEU A 586 -22.58 -2.54 28.55
C LEU A 586 -21.68 -3.78 28.36
N ALA A 587 -21.98 -4.86 29.01
CA ALA A 587 -21.28 -6.14 28.87
C ALA A 587 -21.34 -6.65 27.41
N ALA A 588 -22.53 -6.60 26.79
CA ALA A 588 -22.67 -6.98 25.37
C ALA A 588 -21.84 -6.06 24.45
N LEU A 589 -21.79 -4.75 24.71
CA LEU A 589 -20.97 -3.81 23.97
C LEU A 589 -19.47 -4.13 24.11
N VAL A 590 -19.00 -4.33 25.36
CA VAL A 590 -17.59 -4.67 25.65
C VAL A 590 -17.22 -6.01 25.03
N PHE A 591 -18.08 -7.01 25.08
CA PHE A 591 -17.89 -8.30 24.45
C PHE A 591 -17.70 -8.16 22.92
N ILE A 592 -18.62 -7.48 22.24
CA ILE A 592 -18.56 -7.32 20.77
C ILE A 592 -17.33 -6.50 20.37
N VAL A 593 -17.14 -5.31 20.95
CA VAL A 593 -16.04 -4.41 20.61
C VAL A 593 -14.69 -5.06 20.96
N GLY A 594 -14.59 -5.70 22.13
CA GLY A 594 -13.37 -6.35 22.57
C GLY A 594 -12.97 -7.52 21.67
N HIS A 595 -13.91 -8.39 21.27
CA HIS A 595 -13.60 -9.50 20.38
C HIS A 595 -13.32 -9.06 18.93
N VAL A 596 -14.00 -8.04 18.43
CA VAL A 596 -13.69 -7.46 17.10
C VAL A 596 -12.29 -6.86 17.09
N PHE A 597 -11.93 -6.13 18.14
CA PHE A 597 -10.59 -5.56 18.30
C PHE A 597 -9.52 -6.66 18.42
N SER A 598 -9.76 -7.67 19.26
CA SER A 598 -8.88 -8.84 19.43
C SER A 598 -8.69 -9.59 18.11
N LEU A 599 -9.77 -9.85 17.37
CA LEU A 599 -9.71 -10.50 16.05
C LEU A 599 -8.83 -9.69 15.07
N ALA A 600 -9.04 -8.38 15.00
CA ALA A 600 -8.29 -7.52 14.07
C ALA A 600 -6.79 -7.52 14.38
N ILE A 601 -6.41 -7.28 15.63
CA ILE A 601 -5.00 -7.23 16.05
C ILE A 601 -4.32 -8.60 15.90
N ASN A 602 -4.97 -9.66 16.36
CA ASN A 602 -4.38 -11.00 16.31
C ASN A 602 -4.27 -11.53 14.88
N THR A 603 -5.24 -11.20 14.00
CA THR A 603 -5.14 -11.52 12.57
C THR A 603 -3.95 -10.83 11.92
N LEU A 604 -3.77 -9.52 12.17
CA LEU A 604 -2.63 -8.77 11.64
C LEU A 604 -1.30 -9.30 12.20
N SER A 605 -1.22 -9.50 13.51
CA SER A 605 -0.04 -10.04 14.19
C SER A 605 0.31 -11.44 13.69
N GLY A 606 -0.69 -12.33 13.63
CA GLY A 606 -0.54 -13.69 13.10
C GLY A 606 -0.03 -13.70 11.66
N PHE A 607 -0.56 -12.83 10.80
CA PHE A 607 -0.10 -12.68 9.41
C PHE A 607 1.38 -12.26 9.34
N VAL A 608 1.75 -11.17 10.00
CA VAL A 608 3.11 -10.62 9.96
C VAL A 608 4.14 -11.63 10.49
N HIS A 609 3.84 -12.26 11.62
CA HIS A 609 4.80 -13.18 12.23
C HIS A 609 4.91 -14.50 11.48
N THR A 610 3.83 -14.98 10.87
CA THR A 610 3.86 -16.15 9.98
C THR A 610 4.67 -15.85 8.73
N MET A 611 4.50 -14.66 8.12
CA MET A 611 5.31 -14.23 6.99
C MET A 611 6.81 -14.19 7.33
N ARG A 612 7.14 -13.70 8.51
CA ARG A 612 8.54 -13.66 8.97
C ARG A 612 9.15 -15.06 9.05
N LEU A 613 8.41 -16.04 9.59
CA LEU A 613 8.87 -17.43 9.64
C LEU A 613 9.12 -18.02 8.24
N GLN A 614 8.32 -17.61 7.24
CA GLN A 614 8.55 -18.02 5.86
C GLN A 614 9.81 -17.36 5.28
N PHE A 615 9.97 -16.06 5.45
CA PHE A 615 11.00 -15.28 4.77
C PHE A 615 12.38 -15.40 5.44
N ALA A 616 12.45 -15.35 6.77
CA ALA A 616 13.73 -15.33 7.46
C ALA A 616 14.23 -16.75 7.77
N GLU A 617 13.35 -17.64 8.22
CA GLU A 617 13.74 -18.96 8.69
C GLU A 617 13.67 -20.03 7.59
N PHE A 618 12.63 -20.02 6.72
CA PHE A 618 12.44 -21.07 5.72
C PHE A 618 13.21 -20.81 4.42
N PHE A 619 13.09 -19.59 3.84
CA PHE A 619 13.73 -19.24 2.58
C PHE A 619 15.25 -19.25 2.65
N SER A 620 15.83 -18.98 3.82
CA SER A 620 17.28 -18.97 4.04
C SER A 620 17.98 -20.28 3.64
N TYR A 621 17.25 -21.39 3.48
CA TYR A 621 17.85 -22.70 3.16
C TYR A 621 17.92 -23.02 1.68
N PHE A 622 17.07 -22.40 0.85
CA PHE A 622 17.01 -22.81 -0.57
C PHE A 622 16.64 -21.67 -1.54
N TYR A 623 16.32 -20.48 -1.05
CA TYR A 623 15.75 -19.43 -1.86
C TYR A 623 16.57 -18.15 -1.78
N GLU A 624 17.10 -17.69 -2.89
CA GLU A 624 17.81 -16.41 -2.99
C GLU A 624 16.88 -15.32 -3.51
N GLY A 625 16.09 -15.63 -4.54
CA GLY A 625 15.21 -14.68 -5.21
C GLY A 625 15.95 -13.65 -6.06
N GLY A 626 15.25 -12.58 -6.45
CA GLY A 626 15.81 -11.53 -7.29
C GLY A 626 15.63 -11.79 -8.80
N GLY A 627 14.72 -12.70 -9.16
CA GLY A 627 14.30 -12.87 -10.55
C GLY A 627 13.37 -11.74 -11.00
N GLU A 628 13.38 -11.46 -12.29
CA GLU A 628 12.48 -10.49 -12.91
C GLU A 628 11.11 -11.12 -13.14
N LYS A 629 10.05 -10.41 -12.78
CA LYS A 629 8.68 -10.84 -13.02
C LYS A 629 8.33 -10.78 -14.50
N PHE A 630 7.72 -11.84 -15.02
CA PHE A 630 7.15 -11.81 -16.36
C PHE A 630 5.95 -10.85 -16.40
N GLU A 631 6.13 -9.72 -17.07
CA GLU A 631 5.09 -8.70 -17.27
C GLU A 631 4.86 -8.54 -18.77
N PRO A 632 3.80 -9.15 -19.32
CA PRO A 632 3.52 -9.02 -20.73
C PRO A 632 3.13 -7.57 -21.09
N LEU A 633 3.45 -7.16 -22.32
CA LEU A 633 2.91 -5.96 -22.89
C LEU A 633 1.38 -6.13 -22.94
N GLY A 634 0.68 -5.47 -22.06
CA GLY A 634 -0.75 -5.61 -21.91
C GLY A 634 -1.44 -4.28 -21.74
N PHE A 635 -2.77 -4.34 -21.72
CA PHE A 635 -3.59 -3.17 -21.43
C PHE A 635 -3.28 -2.64 -20.02
N ALA A 636 -2.79 -1.41 -19.96
CA ALA A 636 -2.37 -0.77 -18.71
C ALA A 636 -3.56 -0.24 -17.89
N GLY A 637 -4.61 -1.03 -17.76
CA GLY A 637 -5.82 -0.64 -17.04
C GLY A 637 -5.58 -0.58 -15.53
N LYS A 638 -5.48 0.65 -15.00
CA LYS A 638 -5.49 0.92 -13.55
C LYS A 638 -6.90 0.89 -13.01
N TYR A 639 -7.85 1.47 -13.76
CA TYR A 639 -9.24 1.67 -13.37
C TYR A 639 -10.22 0.80 -14.15
N THR A 640 -9.80 0.26 -15.28
CA THR A 640 -10.67 -0.52 -16.16
C THR A 640 -10.09 -1.89 -16.47
N ARG A 641 -10.97 -2.85 -16.72
CA ARG A 641 -10.64 -4.18 -17.20
C ARG A 641 -11.51 -4.48 -18.42
N ILE A 642 -10.88 -4.90 -19.51
CA ILE A 642 -11.59 -5.35 -20.70
C ILE A 642 -11.99 -6.80 -20.48
N GLU A 643 -13.29 -7.08 -20.41
CA GLU A 643 -13.84 -8.44 -20.32
C GLU A 643 -13.89 -9.03 -21.73
N ARG A 644 -13.04 -9.99 -21.99
CA ARG A 644 -12.94 -10.73 -23.26
C ARG A 644 -13.92 -11.87 -23.32
#